data_f308942932068102d7c22ed5dd367a2d
#
_entry.id   f308942932068102d7c22ed5dd367a2d
#
_cell.length_a   1.000
_cell.length_b   1.000
_cell.length_c   1.000
_cell.angle_alpha   90.00
_cell.angle_beta   90.00
_cell.angle_gamma   90.00
#
_symmetry.space_group_name_H-M   'P 1'
#
loop_
_entity.id
_entity.type
_entity.pdbx_description
1 polymer ?
#
loop_
_entity_poly.entity_id
_entity_poly.type
_entity_poly.pdbx_seq_one_letter_code
_entity_poly.pdbx_strand_id
1 'polypeptide(L)'
;MSPTKSLVIVESPHKATMIAGYLGPKYTVRASQGHVRDLPTSASEVPAKYKGEPWARTGVNVDNEFTPVYVVSPEKRSTIRELKSLLKDSDELLLATDGDREGEAIAWHLLDELKPKVPVRRMVFNEITEKAINEAVAHTRKLDTDLVDAQETRRILDRLYGYEVSPVLWKKVLPRLSAGRVQSVATRLVVDRERERMAFTSANYWDMEATLTADLDEFQARLVSLDDTKIATGRDFDSHGNLISSVRRLDEVAATAIAKALEKAPFTVTKVESKPYTRRPYAPFRTTTLQQEAGRKLGFTSQRTMSVAQNLYEGGYITYMRTDSVALSQEAIHAARNQAAELYGSDHIPDKPRIYASKVKNAQEAHEAIRPAGEHFRTPAETGLTGDEFRLYELVWMRTLASQMADAKGETLSVTIDATPVSPVNLPDGDVTTATFTASGRTITFHGFLRAYVESVDEGTSDDAQKRLPQLSKGQDLDPREVTAKGHDTRPPARYTEPSLVAKLEELEIGRPSTYASIIRTITSRDYVFKKGSALVPTWLAFAVTRLLEEHFSNLVDYQFTADMEETLDQIARGNADRVAVLSAFYFGQTKTGDGDVPTPTEGHEGLHQLVTELGDIDARTICTFPLDDSDVVVRVGRYGTYVEDPEGNRANVDDALPPDELTVEAAKELLVSPNGQDRELGLDPHSHRPIVARNGRFGPYVTEVLDDDEATEIVETTTKDGKKRRTKRKVKPRTASFFRSMSLETVTLDEALKLLSLPRVVGTAADGTEITAQNGRYGPYLKKGTDSRSLGSEDEIFSITLEQAEAIYAQPKQRGRAAAKPPLRELGEDPASGRPIVVKDGRFGPYVTDGQTNATLRKDDSVEDITPERAQELLAEKRAKGPAKKSPTKKKTTRKTTTRTTTTKKTTKATSKSVKVTKANAKTSSGS
;
A
#
# COMPACT_ATOMS: atom_id res chain seq x y z
N MET A 1 2.33 -49.86 26.25
CA MET A 1 3.03 -48.54 26.25
C MET A 1 1.96 -47.46 26.29
N SER A 2 2.05 -46.51 27.22
CA SER A 2 1.17 -45.34 27.20
C SER A 2 1.37 -44.63 25.87
N PRO A 3 0.31 -44.06 25.23
CA PRO A 3 0.47 -43.34 23.99
C PRO A 3 1.39 -42.14 24.19
N THR A 4 2.38 -41.98 23.32
CA THR A 4 3.32 -40.84 23.30
C THR A 4 2.55 -39.53 23.22
N LYS A 5 2.80 -38.61 24.16
CA LYS A 5 2.22 -37.26 24.19
C LYS A 5 3.16 -36.29 23.52
N SER A 6 2.73 -35.69 22.41
CA SER A 6 3.53 -34.75 21.67
C SER A 6 3.06 -33.31 21.89
N LEU A 7 3.96 -32.40 22.22
CA LEU A 7 3.72 -30.94 22.18
C LEU A 7 4.09 -30.43 20.79
N VAL A 8 3.14 -29.77 20.10
CA VAL A 8 3.35 -29.11 18.80
C VAL A 8 3.27 -27.61 19.02
N ILE A 9 4.29 -26.87 18.61
CA ILE A 9 4.30 -25.41 18.72
C ILE A 9 4.28 -24.79 17.32
N VAL A 10 3.31 -23.91 17.10
CA VAL A 10 3.09 -23.12 15.87
C VAL A 10 3.17 -21.62 16.18
N GLU A 11 3.16 -20.74 15.15
CA GLU A 11 3.26 -19.29 15.40
C GLU A 11 1.94 -18.67 15.84
N SER A 12 0.78 -19.09 15.27
CA SER A 12 -0.49 -18.40 15.49
C SER A 12 -1.56 -19.28 16.15
N PRO A 13 -2.47 -18.66 16.93
CA PRO A 13 -3.60 -19.40 17.52
C PRO A 13 -4.52 -20.03 16.48
N HIS A 14 -4.66 -19.42 15.31
CA HIS A 14 -5.49 -19.95 14.21
C HIS A 14 -4.90 -21.26 13.68
N LYS A 15 -3.61 -21.27 13.35
CA LYS A 15 -2.88 -22.51 12.99
C LYS A 15 -3.01 -23.58 14.06
N ALA A 16 -2.87 -23.20 15.34
CA ALA A 16 -2.98 -24.15 16.43
C ALA A 16 -4.35 -24.85 16.45
N THR A 17 -5.42 -24.12 16.23
CA THR A 17 -6.78 -24.66 16.17
C THR A 17 -6.97 -25.63 14.99
N MET A 18 -6.52 -25.22 13.80
CA MET A 18 -6.65 -26.02 12.58
C MET A 18 -5.86 -27.34 12.68
N ILE A 19 -4.58 -27.23 13.05
CA ILE A 19 -3.66 -28.38 13.13
C ILE A 19 -4.09 -29.35 14.26
N ALA A 20 -4.57 -28.85 15.40
CA ALA A 20 -5.12 -29.68 16.46
C ALA A 20 -6.32 -30.52 15.99
N GLY A 21 -7.16 -29.95 15.12
CA GLY A 21 -8.29 -30.67 14.50
C GLY A 21 -7.85 -31.86 13.66
N TYR A 22 -6.74 -31.74 12.93
CA TYR A 22 -6.21 -32.81 12.06
C TYR A 22 -5.42 -33.87 12.80
N LEU A 23 -4.62 -33.49 13.80
CA LEU A 23 -3.73 -34.41 14.50
C LEU A 23 -4.43 -35.20 15.62
N GLY A 24 -5.54 -34.70 16.14
CA GLY A 24 -6.31 -35.36 17.17
C GLY A 24 -5.68 -35.30 18.58
N PRO A 25 -6.25 -36.03 19.58
CA PRO A 25 -6.00 -35.80 21.00
C PRO A 25 -4.64 -36.25 21.53
N LYS A 26 -3.83 -36.94 20.75
CA LYS A 26 -2.45 -37.32 21.10
C LYS A 26 -1.50 -36.12 21.07
N TYR A 27 -1.85 -35.10 20.33
CA TYR A 27 -1.04 -33.91 20.12
C TYR A 27 -1.62 -32.71 20.85
N THR A 28 -0.80 -32.10 21.68
CA THR A 28 -1.14 -30.80 22.31
C THR A 28 -0.59 -29.70 21.45
N VAL A 29 -1.43 -29.01 20.67
CA VAL A 29 -1.00 -27.94 19.78
C VAL A 29 -1.16 -26.58 20.47
N ARG A 30 -0.11 -25.74 20.47
CA ARG A 30 -0.10 -24.40 21.07
C ARG A 30 0.63 -23.41 20.18
N ALA A 31 0.26 -22.12 20.35
CA ALA A 31 0.87 -21.03 19.61
C ALA A 31 1.91 -20.27 20.45
N SER A 32 3.06 -19.94 19.83
CA SER A 32 4.06 -19.03 20.40
C SER A 32 3.64 -17.56 20.25
N GLN A 33 2.68 -17.28 19.37
CA GLN A 33 2.26 -15.93 18.98
C GLN A 33 3.41 -15.11 18.34
N GLY A 34 4.18 -15.72 17.44
CA GLY A 34 5.36 -15.16 16.79
C GLY A 34 6.64 -15.32 17.63
N HIS A 35 7.63 -14.42 17.44
CA HIS A 35 8.87 -14.44 18.19
C HIS A 35 8.67 -14.31 19.70
N VAL A 36 9.35 -15.12 20.50
CA VAL A 36 9.28 -15.10 21.97
C VAL A 36 10.33 -14.20 22.61
N ARG A 37 11.40 -13.89 21.88
CA ARG A 37 12.48 -12.99 22.28
C ARG A 37 13.02 -12.20 21.10
N ASP A 38 13.64 -11.06 21.37
CA ASP A 38 14.29 -10.20 20.37
C ASP A 38 15.45 -9.43 21.01
N LEU A 39 16.20 -8.68 20.20
CA LEU A 39 17.19 -7.71 20.68
C LEU A 39 16.51 -6.63 21.54
N PRO A 40 17.16 -6.07 22.57
CA PRO A 40 16.60 -5.01 23.40
C PRO A 40 16.13 -3.81 22.56
N THR A 41 14.92 -3.30 22.82
CA THR A 41 14.38 -2.12 22.13
C THR A 41 14.74 -0.82 22.86
N SER A 42 15.11 -0.92 24.13
CA SER A 42 15.45 0.22 24.98
C SER A 42 16.55 -0.15 25.99
N ALA A 43 17.27 0.86 26.49
CA ALA A 43 18.29 0.69 27.50
C ALA A 43 17.79 0.03 28.81
N SER A 44 16.48 0.14 29.08
CA SER A 44 15.87 -0.52 30.27
C SER A 44 15.79 -2.04 30.14
N GLU A 45 15.71 -2.56 28.91
CA GLU A 45 15.63 -3.99 28.62
C GLU A 45 16.99 -4.68 28.60
N VAL A 46 18.08 -3.90 28.44
CA VAL A 46 19.43 -4.45 28.47
C VAL A 46 19.72 -5.08 29.82
N PRO A 47 20.16 -6.36 29.89
CA PRO A 47 20.52 -7.02 31.18
C PRO A 47 21.56 -6.21 31.95
N ALA A 48 21.45 -6.17 33.28
CA ALA A 48 22.29 -5.37 34.16
C ALA A 48 23.79 -5.58 33.93
N LYS A 49 24.21 -6.83 33.64
CA LYS A 49 25.58 -7.20 33.37
C LYS A 49 26.23 -6.57 32.14
N TYR A 50 25.39 -6.09 31.19
CA TYR A 50 25.84 -5.50 29.94
C TYR A 50 25.62 -3.98 29.83
N LYS A 51 25.01 -3.34 30.86
CA LYS A 51 24.66 -1.90 30.78
C LYS A 51 25.84 -0.96 30.65
N GLY A 52 27.03 -1.40 31.04
CA GLY A 52 28.29 -0.64 30.94
C GLY A 52 29.08 -0.83 29.65
N GLU A 53 28.64 -1.75 28.80
CA GLU A 53 29.35 -2.09 27.57
C GLU A 53 29.08 -1.05 26.46
N PRO A 54 30.07 -0.69 25.63
CA PRO A 54 29.91 0.25 24.53
C PRO A 54 28.83 -0.14 23.55
N TRP A 55 28.73 -1.44 23.27
CA TRP A 55 27.75 -2.04 22.35
C TRP A 55 26.35 -2.30 22.97
N ALA A 56 26.17 -2.02 24.28
CA ALA A 56 24.86 -2.26 24.97
C ALA A 56 23.68 -1.59 24.28
N ARG A 57 23.91 -0.43 23.64
CA ARG A 57 22.88 0.31 22.89
C ARG A 57 22.31 -0.50 21.71
N THR A 58 23.13 -1.21 20.98
CA THR A 58 22.73 -2.03 19.85
C THR A 58 22.19 -3.38 20.30
N GLY A 59 22.65 -3.88 21.46
CA GLY A 59 22.37 -5.23 21.93
C GLY A 59 23.14 -6.30 21.16
N VAL A 60 24.21 -5.92 20.44
CA VAL A 60 25.09 -6.79 19.66
C VAL A 60 26.52 -6.56 20.11
N ASN A 61 27.18 -7.62 20.59
CA ASN A 61 28.58 -7.55 20.97
C ASN A 61 29.47 -7.68 19.72
N VAL A 62 29.82 -6.54 19.13
CA VAL A 62 30.62 -6.46 17.91
C VAL A 62 32.08 -6.94 18.10
N ASP A 63 32.60 -6.91 19.33
CA ASP A 63 33.93 -7.34 19.68
C ASP A 63 34.03 -8.86 19.93
N ASN A 64 32.90 -9.56 19.97
CA ASN A 64 32.85 -11.02 20.19
C ASN A 64 31.89 -11.66 19.19
N GLU A 65 32.32 -11.87 17.95
CA GLU A 65 31.63 -12.59 16.88
C GLU A 65 30.18 -12.07 16.65
N PHE A 66 29.95 -10.79 16.88
CA PHE A 66 28.60 -10.16 16.77
C PHE A 66 27.50 -10.86 17.58
N THR A 67 27.90 -11.40 18.75
CA THR A 67 26.98 -12.15 19.62
C THR A 67 25.80 -11.27 20.03
N PRO A 68 24.54 -11.62 19.69
CA PRO A 68 23.35 -10.86 20.06
C PRO A 68 22.93 -11.11 21.51
N VAL A 69 22.40 -10.07 22.15
CA VAL A 69 21.80 -10.17 23.47
C VAL A 69 20.29 -10.25 23.34
N TYR A 70 19.74 -11.45 23.35
CA TYR A 70 18.31 -11.65 23.28
C TYR A 70 17.62 -11.48 24.63
N VAL A 71 16.45 -10.83 24.63
CA VAL A 71 15.61 -10.63 25.80
C VAL A 71 14.19 -11.10 25.51
N VAL A 72 13.55 -11.76 26.50
CA VAL A 72 12.16 -12.18 26.40
C VAL A 72 11.28 -10.96 26.67
N SER A 73 10.41 -10.60 25.72
CA SER A 73 9.45 -9.50 25.87
C SER A 73 8.51 -9.76 27.06
N PRO A 74 8.16 -8.73 27.84
CA PRO A 74 7.30 -8.87 29.02
C PRO A 74 5.98 -9.62 28.72
N GLU A 75 5.36 -9.32 27.56
CA GLU A 75 4.12 -9.94 27.11
C GLU A 75 4.27 -11.45 26.79
N LYS A 76 5.47 -11.91 26.45
CA LYS A 76 5.73 -13.31 26.08
C LYS A 76 6.06 -14.22 27.26
N ARG A 77 6.30 -13.64 28.45
CA ARG A 77 6.65 -14.40 29.66
C ARG A 77 5.57 -15.39 30.11
N SER A 78 4.30 -15.05 29.90
CA SER A 78 3.17 -15.94 30.19
C SER A 78 3.13 -17.14 29.24
N THR A 79 3.30 -16.88 27.94
CA THR A 79 3.35 -17.90 26.89
C THR A 79 4.49 -18.87 27.13
N ILE A 80 5.70 -18.37 27.42
CA ILE A 80 6.87 -19.22 27.72
C ILE A 80 6.61 -20.10 28.97
N ARG A 81 5.98 -19.55 30.01
CA ARG A 81 5.66 -20.36 31.21
C ARG A 81 4.65 -21.46 30.91
N GLU A 82 3.62 -21.16 30.11
CA GLU A 82 2.64 -22.16 29.66
C GLU A 82 3.32 -23.27 28.88
N LEU A 83 4.12 -22.91 27.86
CA LEU A 83 4.84 -23.87 27.01
C LEU A 83 5.80 -24.73 27.83
N LYS A 84 6.55 -24.15 28.78
CA LYS A 84 7.42 -24.90 29.72
C LYS A 84 6.64 -25.88 30.61
N SER A 85 5.42 -25.52 31.01
CA SER A 85 4.55 -26.42 31.77
C SER A 85 4.07 -27.60 30.94
N LEU A 86 3.59 -27.35 29.73
CA LEU A 86 3.10 -28.41 28.84
C LEU A 86 4.22 -29.35 28.40
N LEU A 87 5.43 -28.78 28.16
CA LEU A 87 6.60 -29.56 27.75
C LEU A 87 7.01 -30.60 28.83
N LYS A 88 6.81 -30.33 30.11
CA LYS A 88 7.11 -31.29 31.22
C LYS A 88 6.26 -32.56 31.16
N ASP A 89 5.04 -32.42 30.61
CA ASP A 89 4.08 -33.51 30.51
C ASP A 89 4.07 -34.17 29.12
N SER A 90 5.08 -33.83 28.29
CA SER A 90 5.20 -34.30 26.91
C SER A 90 6.44 -35.20 26.74
N ASP A 91 6.32 -36.20 25.89
CA ASP A 91 7.38 -37.15 25.56
C ASP A 91 8.25 -36.67 24.36
N GLU A 92 7.76 -35.76 23.56
CA GLU A 92 8.48 -35.14 22.45
C GLU A 92 7.97 -33.70 22.17
N LEU A 93 8.80 -32.91 21.48
CA LEU A 93 8.49 -31.56 20.99
C LEU A 93 8.58 -31.52 19.46
N LEU A 94 7.48 -31.06 18.82
CA LEU A 94 7.42 -30.76 17.41
C LEU A 94 7.37 -29.24 17.21
N LEU A 95 8.33 -28.70 16.48
CA LEU A 95 8.35 -27.28 16.09
C LEU A 95 7.75 -27.15 14.69
N ALA A 96 6.56 -26.60 14.59
CA ALA A 96 5.71 -26.57 13.38
C ALA A 96 5.47 -25.11 12.90
N THR A 97 6.52 -24.30 12.99
CA THR A 97 6.55 -22.94 12.44
C THR A 97 6.67 -22.96 10.93
N ASP A 98 6.45 -21.83 10.25
CA ASP A 98 6.56 -21.71 8.78
C ASP A 98 7.91 -22.19 8.25
N GLY A 99 7.97 -22.58 7.00
CA GLY A 99 9.17 -23.15 6.37
C GLY A 99 10.17 -22.09 5.89
N ASP A 100 9.97 -20.80 6.20
CA ASP A 100 10.88 -19.72 5.85
C ASP A 100 11.92 -19.43 6.95
N ARG A 101 12.86 -18.52 6.69
CA ARG A 101 13.91 -18.09 7.64
C ARG A 101 13.33 -17.58 8.95
N GLU A 102 12.21 -16.86 8.89
CA GLU A 102 11.52 -16.32 10.05
C GLU A 102 10.99 -17.43 10.95
N GLY A 103 10.33 -18.43 10.35
CA GLY A 103 9.79 -19.57 11.08
C GLY A 103 10.90 -20.46 11.67
N GLU A 104 12.05 -20.64 10.98
CA GLU A 104 13.21 -21.34 11.52
C GLU A 104 13.81 -20.60 12.72
N ALA A 105 13.93 -19.27 12.65
CA ALA A 105 14.42 -18.46 13.77
C ALA A 105 13.46 -18.51 14.96
N ILE A 106 12.13 -18.47 14.74
CA ILE A 106 11.14 -18.65 15.81
C ILE A 106 11.32 -20.00 16.49
N ALA A 107 11.48 -21.08 15.70
CA ALA A 107 11.73 -22.43 16.21
C ALA A 107 13.00 -22.50 17.04
N TRP A 108 14.08 -21.90 16.57
CA TRP A 108 15.36 -21.84 17.30
C TRP A 108 15.25 -21.04 18.61
N HIS A 109 14.59 -19.88 18.59
CA HIS A 109 14.36 -19.10 19.79
C HIS A 109 13.54 -19.86 20.84
N LEU A 110 12.55 -20.64 20.40
CA LEU A 110 11.76 -21.52 21.27
C LEU A 110 12.63 -22.62 21.87
N LEU A 111 13.46 -23.25 21.04
CA LEU A 111 14.37 -24.33 21.48
C LEU A 111 15.33 -23.83 22.56
N ASP A 112 15.98 -22.71 22.34
CA ASP A 112 16.94 -22.14 23.29
C ASP A 112 16.28 -21.65 24.58
N GLU A 113 15.06 -21.09 24.51
CA GLU A 113 14.33 -20.62 25.70
C GLU A 113 13.69 -21.75 26.50
N LEU A 114 13.14 -22.77 25.84
CA LEU A 114 12.44 -23.88 26.50
C LEU A 114 13.41 -24.95 27.05
N LYS A 115 14.58 -25.12 26.43
CA LYS A 115 15.64 -26.10 26.78
C LYS A 115 15.05 -27.49 27.03
N PRO A 116 14.38 -28.08 26.02
CA PRO A 116 13.72 -29.38 26.15
C PRO A 116 14.69 -30.49 26.53
N LYS A 117 14.23 -31.44 27.36
CA LYS A 117 14.97 -32.68 27.66
C LYS A 117 14.44 -33.88 26.89
N VAL A 118 13.40 -33.67 26.11
CA VAL A 118 12.77 -34.66 25.23
C VAL A 118 13.25 -34.48 23.78
N PRO A 119 13.09 -35.50 22.92
CA PRO A 119 13.41 -35.38 21.51
C PRO A 119 12.68 -34.21 20.86
N VAL A 120 13.42 -33.46 20.02
CA VAL A 120 12.91 -32.31 19.27
C VAL A 120 12.97 -32.62 17.78
N ARG A 121 11.87 -32.35 17.07
CA ARG A 121 11.76 -32.52 15.63
C ARG A 121 11.13 -31.30 14.99
N ARG A 122 11.54 -31.00 13.77
CA ARG A 122 11.03 -29.91 12.96
C ARG A 122 10.00 -30.43 11.97
N MET A 123 8.82 -29.85 11.97
CA MET A 123 7.70 -30.16 11.08
C MET A 123 7.50 -29.01 10.11
N VAL A 124 7.58 -29.28 8.79
CA VAL A 124 7.47 -28.26 7.74
C VAL A 124 6.36 -28.65 6.77
N PHE A 125 5.54 -27.69 6.36
CA PHE A 125 4.44 -27.86 5.42
C PHE A 125 4.18 -26.58 4.63
N ASN A 126 3.73 -26.72 3.39
CA ASN A 126 3.43 -25.58 2.51
C ASN A 126 1.94 -25.20 2.50
N GLU A 127 1.07 -26.06 3.03
CA GLU A 127 -0.37 -25.82 3.16
C GLU A 127 -0.91 -26.48 4.44
N ILE A 128 -2.03 -25.96 4.94
CA ILE A 128 -2.66 -26.47 6.16
C ILE A 128 -3.89 -27.31 5.77
N THR A 129 -3.63 -28.48 5.27
CA THR A 129 -4.62 -29.53 4.97
C THR A 129 -4.36 -30.76 5.82
N GLU A 130 -5.38 -31.62 6.02
CA GLU A 130 -5.23 -32.84 6.81
C GLU A 130 -4.11 -33.73 6.26
N LYS A 131 -4.05 -33.89 4.92
CA LYS A 131 -3.01 -34.69 4.25
C LYS A 131 -1.62 -34.11 4.51
N ALA A 132 -1.40 -32.82 4.19
CA ALA A 132 -0.10 -32.17 4.33
C ALA A 132 0.41 -32.16 5.79
N ILE A 133 -0.48 -31.97 6.75
CA ILE A 133 -0.12 -31.99 8.17
C ILE A 133 0.27 -33.40 8.63
N ASN A 134 -0.45 -34.43 8.23
CA ASN A 134 -0.11 -35.82 8.56
C ASN A 134 1.21 -36.28 7.88
N GLU A 135 1.44 -35.86 6.63
CA GLU A 135 2.72 -36.10 5.95
C GLU A 135 3.88 -35.37 6.62
N ALA A 136 3.70 -34.13 7.06
CA ALA A 136 4.72 -33.36 7.76
C ALA A 136 5.10 -33.99 9.12
N VAL A 137 4.14 -34.61 9.84
CA VAL A 137 4.44 -35.37 11.06
C VAL A 137 5.24 -36.61 10.75
N ALA A 138 4.92 -37.31 9.66
CA ALA A 138 5.62 -38.52 9.23
C ALA A 138 7.05 -38.24 8.75
N HIS A 139 7.28 -37.05 8.14
CA HIS A 139 8.56 -36.66 7.50
C HIS A 139 9.21 -35.46 8.19
N THR A 140 9.42 -35.56 9.49
CA THR A 140 10.09 -34.52 10.27
C THR A 140 11.59 -34.44 9.97
N ARG A 141 12.21 -33.25 10.11
CA ARG A 141 13.64 -33.00 9.95
C ARG A 141 14.27 -32.40 11.20
N LYS A 142 15.55 -32.15 11.17
CA LYS A 142 16.21 -31.30 12.16
C LYS A 142 15.97 -29.81 11.84
N LEU A 143 16.22 -28.96 12.84
CA LEU A 143 16.27 -27.52 12.63
C LEU A 143 17.37 -27.17 11.61
N ASP A 144 17.10 -26.25 10.73
CA ASP A 144 18.01 -25.74 9.72
C ASP A 144 18.76 -24.54 10.30
N THR A 145 20.00 -24.74 10.70
CA THR A 145 20.83 -23.72 11.35
C THR A 145 21.28 -22.64 10.38
N ASP A 146 21.45 -22.95 9.09
CA ASP A 146 21.88 -21.99 8.07
C ASP A 146 20.78 -20.95 7.80
N LEU A 147 19.51 -21.38 7.79
CA LEU A 147 18.37 -20.48 7.72
C LEU A 147 18.26 -19.58 8.96
N VAL A 148 18.57 -20.13 10.16
CA VAL A 148 18.61 -19.34 11.40
C VAL A 148 19.74 -18.30 11.33
N ASP A 149 20.94 -18.68 10.90
CA ASP A 149 22.07 -17.80 10.78
C ASP A 149 21.81 -16.68 9.78
N ALA A 150 21.15 -16.96 8.66
CA ALA A 150 20.74 -15.93 7.68
C ALA A 150 19.74 -14.93 8.27
N GLN A 151 18.76 -15.38 9.04
CA GLN A 151 17.78 -14.51 9.70
C GLN A 151 18.45 -13.68 10.81
N GLU A 152 19.30 -14.30 11.64
CA GLU A 152 20.04 -13.62 12.71
C GLU A 152 20.98 -12.57 12.12
N THR A 153 21.71 -12.91 11.05
CA THR A 153 22.58 -11.97 10.32
C THR A 153 21.81 -10.77 9.82
N ARG A 154 20.66 -10.99 9.15
CA ARG A 154 19.78 -9.91 8.71
C ARG A 154 19.34 -9.04 9.89
N ARG A 155 18.94 -9.66 11.01
CA ARG A 155 18.47 -8.94 12.19
C ARG A 155 19.57 -8.06 12.79
N ILE A 156 20.81 -8.57 12.83
CA ILE A 156 21.98 -7.85 13.32
C ILE A 156 22.35 -6.71 12.36
N LEU A 157 22.43 -6.95 11.06
CA LEU A 157 22.70 -5.93 10.04
C LEU A 157 21.72 -4.76 10.13
N ASP A 158 20.42 -5.05 10.16
CA ASP A 158 19.37 -4.03 10.23
C ASP A 158 19.43 -3.26 11.57
N ARG A 159 19.85 -3.93 12.66
CA ARG A 159 20.06 -3.30 13.97
C ARG A 159 21.24 -2.36 13.95
N LEU A 160 22.41 -2.80 13.48
CA LEU A 160 23.62 -1.99 13.41
C LEU A 160 23.40 -0.79 12.49
N TYR A 161 22.89 -1.02 11.28
CA TYR A 161 22.58 0.06 10.34
C TYR A 161 21.65 1.11 10.97
N GLY A 162 20.52 0.67 11.49
CA GLY A 162 19.49 1.57 12.02
C GLY A 162 19.98 2.37 13.24
N TYR A 163 20.74 1.77 14.11
CA TYR A 163 21.20 2.40 15.36
C TYR A 163 22.45 3.26 15.17
N GLU A 164 23.26 3.03 14.14
CA GLU A 164 24.40 3.87 13.83
C GLU A 164 24.02 5.04 12.91
N VAL A 165 23.23 4.84 11.87
CA VAL A 165 22.90 5.88 10.88
C VAL A 165 21.75 6.81 11.35
N SER A 166 20.70 6.28 12.01
CA SER A 166 19.56 7.12 12.41
C SER A 166 19.93 8.30 13.33
N PRO A 167 20.87 8.18 14.30
CA PRO A 167 21.33 9.32 15.09
C PRO A 167 21.94 10.44 14.27
N VAL A 168 22.56 10.15 13.12
CA VAL A 168 23.10 11.18 12.21
C VAL A 168 21.94 11.98 11.62
N LEU A 169 20.89 11.30 11.15
CA LEU A 169 19.65 11.93 10.66
C LEU A 169 19.02 12.82 11.75
N TRP A 170 19.04 12.39 13.02
CA TRP A 170 18.45 13.17 14.11
C TRP A 170 19.21 14.46 14.39
N LYS A 171 20.53 14.43 14.23
CA LYS A 171 21.39 15.60 14.46
C LYS A 171 21.32 16.59 13.29
N LYS A 172 21.22 16.09 12.05
CA LYS A 172 21.47 16.88 10.84
C LYS A 172 20.21 17.19 10.04
N VAL A 173 19.14 16.39 10.14
CA VAL A 173 17.85 16.64 9.48
C VAL A 173 16.78 16.89 10.52
N LEU A 174 16.14 15.85 11.08
CA LEU A 174 15.07 15.97 12.07
C LEU A 174 15.11 14.84 13.10
N PRO A 175 14.71 15.11 14.37
CA PRO A 175 14.59 14.07 15.38
C PRO A 175 13.57 12.99 15.00
N ARG A 176 13.81 11.74 15.42
CA ARG A 176 12.96 10.56 15.25
C ARG A 176 12.86 10.00 13.82
N LEU A 177 13.70 10.49 12.91
CA LEU A 177 13.87 9.83 11.60
C LEU A 177 14.49 8.44 11.78
N SER A 178 14.28 7.57 10.83
CA SER A 178 14.93 6.26 10.81
C SER A 178 15.55 5.98 9.45
N ALA A 179 16.79 5.53 9.50
CA ALA A 179 17.42 4.88 8.37
C ALA A 179 17.28 3.36 8.50
N GLY A 180 17.22 2.67 7.39
CA GLY A 180 17.20 1.22 7.33
C GLY A 180 17.71 0.77 5.96
N ARG A 181 18.46 -0.30 5.93
CA ARG A 181 19.21 -0.77 4.78
C ARG A 181 18.37 -0.83 3.49
N VAL A 182 17.22 -1.47 3.53
CA VAL A 182 16.33 -1.60 2.35
C VAL A 182 15.34 -0.44 2.25
N GLN A 183 14.84 0.08 3.37
CA GLN A 183 13.85 1.17 3.34
C GLN A 183 14.44 2.49 2.79
N SER A 184 15.72 2.78 3.08
CA SER A 184 16.39 3.99 2.57
C SER A 184 16.56 3.93 1.06
N VAL A 185 16.91 2.76 0.54
CA VAL A 185 17.01 2.50 -0.91
C VAL A 185 15.65 2.58 -1.60
N ALA A 186 14.59 2.03 -1.00
CA ALA A 186 13.24 2.17 -1.53
C ALA A 186 12.76 3.63 -1.54
N THR A 187 13.16 4.43 -0.52
CA THR A 187 12.89 5.88 -0.51
C THR A 187 13.63 6.58 -1.63
N ARG A 188 14.91 6.25 -1.86
CA ARG A 188 15.72 6.78 -2.95
C ARG A 188 15.09 6.50 -4.32
N LEU A 189 14.60 5.29 -4.59
CA LEU A 189 13.88 4.98 -5.84
C LEU A 189 12.72 5.94 -6.12
N VAL A 190 11.94 6.25 -5.08
CA VAL A 190 10.80 7.19 -5.22
C VAL A 190 11.30 8.62 -5.42
N VAL A 191 12.38 9.03 -4.72
CA VAL A 191 13.00 10.35 -4.87
C VAL A 191 13.63 10.49 -6.27
N ASP A 192 14.35 9.49 -6.77
CA ASP A 192 14.97 9.53 -8.09
C ASP A 192 13.91 9.67 -9.20
N ARG A 193 12.77 8.96 -9.08
CA ARG A 193 11.65 9.13 -10.00
C ARG A 193 11.08 10.54 -9.96
N GLU A 194 11.01 11.17 -8.80
CA GLU A 194 10.55 12.55 -8.70
C GLU A 194 11.57 13.54 -9.26
N ARG A 195 12.87 13.30 -9.09
CA ARG A 195 13.95 14.06 -9.73
C ARG A 195 13.86 13.98 -11.26
N GLU A 196 13.61 12.77 -11.81
CA GLU A 196 13.37 12.59 -13.24
C GLU A 196 12.16 13.42 -13.72
N ARG A 197 11.10 13.51 -12.90
CA ARG A 197 9.90 14.29 -13.21
C ARG A 197 10.15 15.79 -13.16
N MET A 198 10.86 16.25 -12.15
CA MET A 198 11.23 17.67 -11.97
C MET A 198 12.16 18.17 -13.11
N ALA A 199 13.06 17.31 -13.58
CA ALA A 199 13.96 17.63 -14.69
C ALA A 199 13.33 17.47 -16.08
N PHE A 200 12.08 17.00 -16.14
CA PHE A 200 11.42 16.71 -17.41
C PHE A 200 10.88 17.98 -18.08
N THR A 201 11.25 18.18 -19.34
CA THR A 201 10.72 19.24 -20.20
C THR A 201 9.75 18.66 -21.22
N SER A 202 8.51 19.13 -21.21
CA SER A 202 7.47 18.66 -22.12
C SER A 202 7.72 19.17 -23.54
N ALA A 203 7.59 18.27 -24.51
CA ALA A 203 7.55 18.60 -25.93
C ALA A 203 6.11 18.52 -26.44
N ASN A 204 5.72 19.52 -27.25
CA ASN A 204 4.45 19.51 -27.96
C ASN A 204 4.65 18.90 -29.35
N TYR A 205 3.72 18.06 -29.79
CA TYR A 205 3.68 17.52 -31.15
C TYR A 205 2.24 17.21 -31.55
N TRP A 206 2.01 17.10 -32.86
CA TRP A 206 0.68 16.83 -33.38
C TRP A 206 0.66 15.56 -34.24
N ASP A 207 -0.47 14.85 -34.22
CA ASP A 207 -0.78 13.75 -35.11
C ASP A 207 -2.18 13.92 -35.73
N MET A 208 -2.62 12.94 -36.50
CA MET A 208 -3.97 12.96 -37.08
C MET A 208 -4.64 11.59 -36.93
N GLU A 209 -5.95 11.64 -36.73
CA GLU A 209 -6.83 10.50 -36.76
C GLU A 209 -7.91 10.70 -37.83
N ALA A 210 -8.08 9.69 -38.67
CA ALA A 210 -9.15 9.67 -39.68
C ALA A 210 -10.21 8.66 -39.27
N THR A 211 -11.47 9.08 -39.26
CA THR A 211 -12.62 8.18 -39.20
C THR A 211 -13.03 7.84 -40.63
N LEU A 212 -12.88 6.57 -40.99
CA LEU A 212 -13.11 6.08 -42.35
C LEU A 212 -14.28 5.13 -42.39
N THR A 213 -15.01 5.09 -43.48
CA THR A 213 -16.13 4.20 -43.73
C THR A 213 -15.78 3.15 -44.78
N ALA A 214 -15.99 1.88 -44.46
CA ALA A 214 -15.94 0.78 -45.38
C ALA A 214 -17.33 0.13 -45.40
N ASP A 215 -18.04 0.22 -46.51
CA ASP A 215 -19.45 -0.16 -46.67
C ASP A 215 -20.32 0.59 -45.64
N LEU A 216 -20.72 -0.06 -44.51
CA LEU A 216 -21.57 0.52 -43.46
C LEU A 216 -20.81 0.64 -42.13
N ASP A 217 -19.59 0.16 -42.07
CA ASP A 217 -18.82 0.10 -40.83
C ASP A 217 -17.82 1.26 -40.75
N GLU A 218 -17.80 1.96 -39.65
CA GLU A 218 -16.82 3.02 -39.37
C GLU A 218 -15.66 2.50 -38.53
N PHE A 219 -14.44 2.96 -38.83
CA PHE A 219 -13.26 2.65 -38.05
C PHE A 219 -12.27 3.81 -38.06
N GLN A 220 -11.37 3.81 -37.07
CA GLN A 220 -10.36 4.86 -36.93
C GLN A 220 -9.01 4.38 -37.46
N ALA A 221 -8.36 5.21 -38.23
CA ALA A 221 -7.00 5.07 -38.72
C ALA A 221 -6.15 6.26 -38.24
N ARG A 222 -4.89 6.01 -37.91
CA ARG A 222 -3.96 7.01 -37.39
C ARG A 222 -2.87 7.29 -38.39
N LEU A 223 -2.51 8.54 -38.58
CA LEU A 223 -1.39 8.96 -39.41
C LEU A 223 -0.08 8.38 -38.88
N VAL A 224 0.78 7.87 -39.75
CA VAL A 224 2.08 7.31 -39.38
C VAL A 224 3.23 7.92 -40.20
N SER A 225 3.00 8.37 -41.45
CA SER A 225 4.02 9.01 -42.23
C SER A 225 3.43 9.99 -43.27
N LEU A 226 4.25 10.93 -43.69
CA LEU A 226 4.02 11.87 -44.78
C LEU A 226 5.15 11.72 -45.77
N ASP A 227 4.82 11.42 -47.04
CA ASP A 227 5.82 11.17 -48.10
C ASP A 227 6.94 10.22 -47.61
N ASP A 228 6.57 9.06 -47.08
CA ASP A 228 7.42 8.02 -46.47
C ASP A 228 8.21 8.43 -45.22
N THR A 229 8.19 9.71 -44.81
CA THR A 229 8.82 10.16 -43.56
C THR A 229 7.85 9.98 -42.39
N LYS A 230 8.26 9.21 -41.39
CA LYS A 230 7.44 8.98 -40.19
C LYS A 230 7.19 10.28 -39.46
N ILE A 231 5.99 10.44 -38.91
CA ILE A 231 5.69 11.54 -37.99
C ILE A 231 6.17 11.24 -36.59
N ALA A 232 6.48 12.30 -35.82
CA ALA A 232 6.90 12.20 -34.42
C ALA A 232 5.77 11.67 -33.56
N THR A 233 6.15 10.84 -32.59
CA THR A 233 5.32 10.36 -31.48
C THR A 233 5.99 10.71 -30.16
N GLY A 234 5.31 10.58 -29.03
CA GLY A 234 5.91 10.87 -27.73
C GLY A 234 7.19 10.09 -27.42
N ARG A 235 7.46 8.97 -28.10
CA ARG A 235 8.68 8.15 -27.93
C ARG A 235 9.90 8.69 -28.67
N ASP A 236 9.70 9.64 -29.57
CA ASP A 236 10.75 10.22 -30.39
C ASP A 236 11.40 11.45 -29.74
N PHE A 237 10.98 11.76 -28.49
CA PHE A 237 11.53 12.85 -27.68
C PHE A 237 12.25 12.32 -26.47
N ASP A 238 13.35 12.99 -26.08
CA ASP A 238 14.05 12.74 -24.84
C ASP A 238 13.37 13.43 -23.63
N SER A 239 13.94 13.29 -22.44
CA SER A 239 13.44 13.92 -21.21
C SER A 239 13.56 15.46 -21.20
N HIS A 240 14.31 16.04 -22.13
CA HIS A 240 14.49 17.49 -22.29
C HIS A 240 13.63 18.08 -23.42
N GLY A 241 12.75 17.26 -24.02
CA GLY A 241 11.87 17.69 -25.10
C GLY A 241 12.54 17.77 -26.47
N ASN A 242 13.78 17.27 -26.61
CA ASN A 242 14.49 17.25 -27.90
C ASN A 242 14.12 16.02 -28.71
N LEU A 243 14.01 16.20 -30.03
CA LEU A 243 13.74 15.10 -30.94
C LEU A 243 15.02 14.24 -31.10
N ILE A 244 14.91 12.95 -30.87
CA ILE A 244 16.02 11.96 -30.88
C ILE A 244 15.98 11.05 -32.10
N SER A 245 14.94 11.11 -32.93
CA SER A 245 14.72 10.28 -34.10
C SER A 245 14.64 11.13 -35.36
N SER A 246 14.97 10.55 -36.53
CA SER A 246 14.80 11.19 -37.85
C SER A 246 13.34 11.06 -38.29
N VAL A 247 12.45 11.79 -37.65
CA VAL A 247 11.00 11.83 -37.90
C VAL A 247 10.54 13.27 -38.12
N ARG A 248 9.42 13.45 -38.79
CA ARG A 248 8.82 14.78 -39.01
C ARG A 248 7.96 15.16 -37.83
N ARG A 249 8.28 16.26 -37.15
CA ARG A 249 7.44 16.84 -36.10
C ARG A 249 6.41 17.77 -36.74
N LEU A 250 5.14 17.56 -36.46
CA LEU A 250 4.06 18.46 -36.84
C LEU A 250 3.74 19.41 -35.71
N ASP A 251 3.48 20.68 -36.07
CA ASP A 251 2.84 21.67 -35.22
C ASP A 251 1.33 21.76 -35.54
N GLU A 252 0.61 22.58 -34.82
CA GLU A 252 -0.84 22.78 -35.00
C GLU A 252 -1.19 23.29 -36.42
N VAL A 253 -0.41 24.21 -36.92
CA VAL A 253 -0.65 24.86 -38.23
C VAL A 253 -0.50 23.82 -39.35
N ALA A 254 0.59 23.08 -39.34
CA ALA A 254 0.86 22.03 -40.33
C ALA A 254 -0.17 20.90 -40.26
N ALA A 255 -0.45 20.39 -39.04
CA ALA A 255 -1.42 19.31 -38.83
C ALA A 255 -2.84 19.71 -39.26
N THR A 256 -3.27 20.93 -38.92
CA THR A 256 -4.58 21.45 -39.35
C THR A 256 -4.68 21.67 -40.84
N ALA A 257 -3.62 22.19 -41.48
CA ALA A 257 -3.60 22.39 -42.93
C ALA A 257 -3.70 21.03 -43.68
N ILE A 258 -2.96 20.02 -43.22
CA ILE A 258 -2.99 18.68 -43.81
C ILE A 258 -4.37 18.03 -43.58
N ALA A 259 -4.88 18.07 -42.37
CA ALA A 259 -6.21 17.49 -42.03
C ALA A 259 -7.30 18.06 -42.93
N LYS A 260 -7.33 19.40 -43.13
CA LYS A 260 -8.28 20.07 -44.01
C LYS A 260 -8.12 19.64 -45.48
N ALA A 261 -6.89 19.46 -45.94
CA ALA A 261 -6.62 19.02 -47.32
C ALA A 261 -7.06 17.57 -47.57
N LEU A 262 -7.15 16.77 -46.49
CA LEU A 262 -7.55 15.37 -46.54
C LEU A 262 -9.06 15.14 -46.34
N GLU A 263 -9.83 16.11 -45.88
CA GLU A 263 -11.30 15.95 -45.64
C GLU A 263 -12.05 15.38 -46.87
N LYS A 264 -11.59 15.68 -48.07
CA LYS A 264 -12.20 15.24 -49.32
C LYS A 264 -11.23 14.45 -50.23
N ALA A 265 -10.13 14.02 -49.63
CA ALA A 265 -9.12 13.25 -50.35
C ALA A 265 -9.56 11.79 -50.53
N PRO A 266 -9.16 11.11 -51.60
CA PRO A 266 -9.34 9.67 -51.71
C PRO A 266 -8.41 8.96 -50.71
N PHE A 267 -8.97 8.06 -49.93
CA PHE A 267 -8.25 7.13 -49.06
C PHE A 267 -8.29 5.74 -49.68
N THR A 268 -7.14 5.18 -50.00
CA THR A 268 -7.07 3.87 -50.66
C THR A 268 -6.27 2.89 -49.82
N VAL A 269 -6.79 1.70 -49.60
CA VAL A 269 -6.10 0.62 -48.87
C VAL A 269 -4.93 0.11 -49.74
N THR A 270 -3.70 0.37 -49.32
CA THR A 270 -2.50 -0.05 -50.03
C THR A 270 -1.95 -1.38 -49.58
N LYS A 271 -2.18 -1.73 -48.33
CA LYS A 271 -1.71 -2.99 -47.73
C LYS A 271 -2.68 -3.53 -46.69
N VAL A 272 -2.89 -4.86 -46.70
CA VAL A 272 -3.64 -5.61 -45.67
C VAL A 272 -2.77 -6.78 -45.25
N GLU A 273 -2.44 -6.85 -43.97
CA GLU A 273 -1.65 -7.94 -43.40
C GLU A 273 -2.44 -8.59 -42.24
N SER A 274 -2.66 -9.89 -42.35
CA SER A 274 -3.15 -10.70 -41.20
C SER A 274 -1.99 -11.49 -40.62
N LYS A 275 -1.83 -11.40 -39.31
CA LYS A 275 -0.83 -12.15 -38.54
C LYS A 275 -1.51 -12.98 -37.45
N PRO A 276 -1.12 -14.27 -37.30
CA PRO A 276 -1.67 -15.06 -36.22
C PRO A 276 -1.30 -14.44 -34.86
N TYR A 277 -2.30 -14.34 -34.00
CA TYR A 277 -2.15 -13.90 -32.61
C TYR A 277 -2.20 -15.11 -31.69
N THR A 278 -1.20 -15.23 -30.83
CA THR A 278 -1.18 -16.26 -29.80
C THR A 278 -0.71 -15.62 -28.49
N ARG A 279 -1.51 -15.79 -27.43
CA ARG A 279 -1.20 -15.34 -26.08
C ARG A 279 -1.12 -16.52 -25.14
N ARG A 280 -0.04 -16.62 -24.40
CA ARG A 280 0.16 -17.64 -23.38
C ARG A 280 -0.37 -17.18 -22.02
N PRO A 281 -0.90 -18.09 -21.20
CA PRO A 281 -1.29 -17.78 -19.85
C PRO A 281 -0.08 -17.43 -18.98
N TYR A 282 -0.34 -16.58 -18.00
CA TYR A 282 0.63 -16.19 -17.00
C TYR A 282 0.91 -17.31 -16.00
N ALA A 283 2.10 -17.27 -15.40
CA ALA A 283 2.46 -18.21 -14.34
C ALA A 283 1.56 -18.04 -13.10
N PRO A 284 1.43 -19.09 -12.26
CA PRO A 284 0.80 -18.95 -10.95
C PRO A 284 1.40 -17.82 -10.12
N PHE A 285 0.68 -17.36 -9.12
CA PHE A 285 1.17 -16.25 -8.29
C PHE A 285 2.37 -16.64 -7.42
N ARG A 286 3.32 -15.71 -7.34
CA ARG A 286 4.28 -15.57 -6.27
C ARG A 286 3.94 -14.31 -5.46
N THR A 287 4.59 -14.07 -4.33
CA THR A 287 4.28 -12.94 -3.43
C THR A 287 4.18 -11.61 -4.15
N THR A 288 5.15 -11.28 -4.99
CA THR A 288 5.22 -10.00 -5.71
C THR A 288 4.10 -9.83 -6.72
N THR A 289 3.85 -10.85 -7.55
CA THR A 289 2.77 -10.79 -8.57
C THR A 289 1.38 -10.79 -7.92
N LEU A 290 1.20 -11.46 -6.77
CA LEU A 290 -0.04 -11.39 -6.01
C LEU A 290 -0.26 -9.96 -5.45
N GLN A 291 0.77 -9.32 -4.90
CA GLN A 291 0.67 -7.95 -4.41
C GLN A 291 0.34 -6.97 -5.54
N GLN A 292 0.96 -7.14 -6.71
CA GLN A 292 0.72 -6.31 -7.89
C GLN A 292 -0.72 -6.43 -8.37
N GLU A 293 -1.20 -7.65 -8.63
CA GLU A 293 -2.55 -7.87 -9.14
C GLU A 293 -3.65 -7.56 -8.13
N ALA A 294 -3.44 -7.86 -6.85
CA ALA A 294 -4.36 -7.45 -5.80
C ALA A 294 -4.44 -5.92 -5.67
N GLY A 295 -3.31 -5.22 -5.88
CA GLY A 295 -3.27 -3.76 -5.94
C GLY A 295 -4.08 -3.21 -7.10
N ARG A 296 -3.87 -3.73 -8.31
CA ARG A 296 -4.54 -3.29 -9.54
C ARG A 296 -6.03 -3.62 -9.58
N LYS A 297 -6.39 -4.89 -9.32
CA LYS A 297 -7.77 -5.39 -9.45
C LYS A 297 -8.65 -5.14 -8.24
N LEU A 298 -8.09 -5.26 -7.04
CA LEU A 298 -8.85 -5.21 -5.80
C LEU A 298 -8.69 -3.88 -5.06
N GLY A 299 -7.71 -3.05 -5.45
CA GLY A 299 -7.36 -1.81 -4.77
C GLY A 299 -6.75 -2.08 -3.38
N PHE A 300 -6.10 -3.23 -3.17
CA PHE A 300 -5.48 -3.57 -1.91
C PHE A 300 -4.08 -2.95 -1.81
N THR A 301 -3.72 -2.48 -0.63
CA THR A 301 -2.32 -2.17 -0.35
C THR A 301 -1.53 -3.48 -0.21
N SER A 302 -0.21 -3.43 -0.42
CA SER A 302 0.67 -4.59 -0.23
C SER A 302 0.54 -5.18 1.17
N GLN A 303 0.41 -4.34 2.21
CA GLN A 303 0.16 -4.79 3.59
C GLN A 303 -1.18 -5.50 3.75
N ARG A 304 -2.26 -4.97 3.13
CA ARG A 304 -3.59 -5.58 3.18
C ARG A 304 -3.60 -6.92 2.46
N THR A 305 -2.97 -6.98 1.29
CA THR A 305 -2.83 -8.23 0.52
C THR A 305 -2.16 -9.32 1.36
N MET A 306 -1.02 -9.01 1.98
CA MET A 306 -0.30 -10.00 2.79
C MET A 306 -1.06 -10.40 4.06
N SER A 307 -1.78 -9.46 4.69
CA SER A 307 -2.61 -9.79 5.86
C SER A 307 -3.78 -10.72 5.51
N VAL A 308 -4.44 -10.49 4.38
CA VAL A 308 -5.54 -11.34 3.91
C VAL A 308 -5.00 -12.70 3.44
N ALA A 309 -3.87 -12.72 2.74
CA ALA A 309 -3.21 -13.96 2.31
C ALA A 309 -2.77 -14.82 3.51
N GLN A 310 -2.26 -14.18 4.58
CA GLN A 310 -1.93 -14.88 5.83
C GLN A 310 -3.17 -15.58 6.43
N ASN A 311 -4.31 -14.88 6.49
CA ASN A 311 -5.55 -15.46 6.99
C ASN A 311 -6.02 -16.64 6.13
N LEU A 312 -5.92 -16.51 4.79
CA LEU A 312 -6.28 -17.58 3.87
C LEU A 312 -5.38 -18.81 4.03
N TYR A 313 -4.07 -18.61 4.18
CA TYR A 313 -3.11 -19.69 4.44
C TYR A 313 -3.40 -20.38 5.78
N GLU A 314 -3.52 -19.61 6.86
CA GLU A 314 -3.80 -20.14 8.21
C GLU A 314 -5.14 -20.86 8.29
N GLY A 315 -6.11 -20.46 7.46
CA GLY A 315 -7.42 -21.11 7.32
C GLY A 315 -7.42 -22.32 6.38
N GLY A 316 -6.27 -22.69 5.79
CA GLY A 316 -6.16 -23.83 4.87
C GLY A 316 -6.86 -23.62 3.53
N TYR A 317 -6.90 -22.39 3.03
CA TYR A 317 -7.51 -22.05 1.73
C TYR A 317 -6.48 -21.93 0.62
N ILE A 318 -5.28 -21.44 0.91
CA ILE A 318 -4.18 -21.30 -0.05
C ILE A 318 -2.89 -21.87 0.51
N THR A 319 -1.90 -22.11 -0.34
CA THR A 319 -0.54 -22.44 0.02
C THR A 319 0.16 -21.25 0.69
N TYR A 320 1.35 -21.48 1.23
CA TYR A 320 2.16 -20.44 1.87
C TYR A 320 2.40 -19.24 0.96
N MET A 321 2.11 -18.04 1.45
CA MET A 321 2.03 -16.81 0.63
C MET A 321 3.35 -16.06 0.51
N ARG A 322 4.41 -16.44 1.25
CA ARG A 322 5.74 -15.82 1.12
C ARG A 322 6.64 -16.73 0.30
N THR A 323 6.50 -16.65 -1.01
CA THR A 323 7.25 -17.47 -1.97
C THR A 323 7.62 -16.66 -3.20
N ASP A 324 8.77 -16.96 -3.76
CA ASP A 324 9.24 -16.49 -5.06
C ASP A 324 9.06 -17.55 -6.16
N SER A 325 8.60 -18.74 -5.78
CA SER A 325 8.32 -19.85 -6.69
C SER A 325 7.03 -19.64 -7.49
N VAL A 326 7.05 -20.08 -8.74
CA VAL A 326 5.90 -20.19 -9.64
C VAL A 326 5.58 -21.65 -9.97
N ALA A 327 6.29 -22.61 -9.37
CA ALA A 327 6.11 -24.03 -9.60
C ALA A 327 4.83 -24.55 -8.92
N LEU A 328 4.17 -25.51 -9.55
CA LEU A 328 3.04 -26.25 -8.99
C LEU A 328 3.44 -27.70 -8.80
N SER A 329 2.98 -28.31 -7.72
CA SER A 329 3.06 -29.76 -7.53
C SER A 329 2.26 -30.53 -8.59
N GLN A 330 2.52 -31.81 -8.77
CA GLN A 330 1.78 -32.63 -9.73
C GLN A 330 0.30 -32.70 -9.37
N GLU A 331 0.00 -32.81 -8.09
CA GLU A 331 -1.38 -32.81 -7.57
C GLU A 331 -2.09 -31.50 -7.93
N ALA A 332 -1.43 -30.36 -7.72
CA ALA A 332 -1.99 -29.06 -8.05
C ALA A 332 -2.21 -28.87 -9.55
N ILE A 333 -1.28 -29.37 -10.38
CA ILE A 333 -1.45 -29.36 -11.84
C ILE A 333 -2.68 -30.17 -12.23
N HIS A 334 -2.86 -31.37 -11.69
CA HIS A 334 -4.02 -32.21 -11.97
C HIS A 334 -5.32 -31.54 -11.50
N ALA A 335 -5.34 -31.00 -10.29
CA ALA A 335 -6.50 -30.31 -9.74
C ALA A 335 -6.92 -29.12 -10.62
N ALA A 336 -5.97 -28.26 -11.00
CA ALA A 336 -6.23 -27.12 -11.85
C ALA A 336 -6.76 -27.51 -13.23
N ARG A 337 -6.16 -28.53 -13.86
CA ARG A 337 -6.57 -29.02 -15.19
C ARG A 337 -7.95 -29.65 -15.17
N ASN A 338 -8.24 -30.49 -14.18
CA ASN A 338 -9.54 -31.15 -14.03
C ASN A 338 -10.66 -30.11 -13.83
N GLN A 339 -10.47 -29.20 -12.91
CA GLN A 339 -11.47 -28.17 -12.64
C GLN A 339 -11.64 -27.18 -13.82
N ALA A 340 -10.54 -26.81 -14.51
CA ALA A 340 -10.65 -26.00 -15.70
C ALA A 340 -11.34 -26.73 -16.85
N ALA A 341 -11.15 -28.04 -17.01
CA ALA A 341 -11.88 -28.86 -18.01
C ALA A 341 -13.38 -28.92 -17.68
N GLU A 342 -13.74 -29.09 -16.42
CA GLU A 342 -15.15 -29.11 -15.97
C GLU A 342 -15.86 -27.77 -16.23
N LEU A 343 -15.20 -26.64 -15.94
CA LEU A 343 -15.80 -25.30 -16.02
C LEU A 343 -15.81 -24.71 -17.44
N TYR A 344 -14.77 -24.98 -18.23
CA TYR A 344 -14.55 -24.33 -19.53
C TYR A 344 -14.55 -25.28 -20.73
N GLY A 345 -14.55 -26.58 -20.46
CA GLY A 345 -14.49 -27.63 -21.50
C GLY A 345 -13.08 -28.14 -21.79
N SER A 346 -12.98 -29.37 -22.24
CA SER A 346 -11.71 -30.06 -22.56
C SER A 346 -10.86 -29.36 -23.60
N ASP A 347 -11.49 -28.66 -24.55
CA ASP A 347 -10.79 -27.90 -25.60
C ASP A 347 -9.93 -26.73 -25.05
N HIS A 348 -10.23 -26.27 -23.84
CA HIS A 348 -9.47 -25.24 -23.15
C HIS A 348 -8.26 -25.78 -22.37
N ILE A 349 -8.02 -27.09 -22.41
CA ILE A 349 -6.90 -27.75 -21.72
C ILE A 349 -5.90 -28.26 -22.74
N PRO A 350 -4.64 -27.78 -22.71
CA PRO A 350 -3.62 -28.30 -23.63
C PRO A 350 -3.27 -29.76 -23.32
N ASP A 351 -2.81 -30.51 -24.34
CA ASP A 351 -2.47 -31.94 -24.18
C ASP A 351 -1.43 -32.16 -23.06
N LYS A 352 -0.44 -31.31 -22.99
CA LYS A 352 0.64 -31.39 -21.98
C LYS A 352 0.43 -30.35 -20.88
N PRO A 353 0.68 -30.74 -19.63
CA PRO A 353 0.71 -29.76 -18.52
C PRO A 353 1.70 -28.63 -18.78
N ARG A 354 1.36 -27.43 -18.34
CA ARG A 354 2.29 -26.31 -18.36
C ARG A 354 3.18 -26.33 -17.13
N ILE A 355 4.48 -26.29 -17.38
CA ILE A 355 5.49 -26.20 -16.33
C ILE A 355 6.07 -24.80 -16.37
N TYR A 356 6.08 -24.14 -15.22
CA TYR A 356 6.68 -22.83 -15.03
C TYR A 356 7.92 -22.98 -14.16
N ALA A 357 9.02 -22.40 -14.62
CA ALA A 357 10.27 -22.31 -13.87
C ALA A 357 10.43 -20.87 -13.36
N SER A 358 10.92 -20.70 -12.13
CA SER A 358 11.30 -19.39 -11.63
C SER A 358 12.49 -18.86 -12.42
N LYS A 359 12.44 -17.59 -12.85
CA LYS A 359 13.57 -16.89 -13.47
C LYS A 359 14.50 -16.27 -12.43
N VAL A 360 14.08 -16.25 -11.19
CA VAL A 360 14.86 -15.72 -10.08
C VAL A 360 15.98 -16.71 -9.78
N LYS A 361 17.24 -16.27 -9.91
CA LYS A 361 18.45 -17.09 -9.72
C LYS A 361 18.47 -17.84 -8.39
N ASN A 362 17.71 -17.37 -7.42
CA ASN A 362 17.76 -17.77 -6.02
C ASN A 362 16.41 -18.26 -5.49
N ALA A 363 15.48 -18.69 -6.39
CA ALA A 363 14.23 -19.28 -5.96
C ALA A 363 14.52 -20.50 -5.07
N GLN A 364 13.94 -20.52 -3.88
CA GLN A 364 14.03 -21.69 -3.00
C GLN A 364 13.22 -22.81 -3.68
N GLU A 365 13.89 -23.75 -4.30
CA GLU A 365 13.29 -24.82 -5.13
C GLU A 365 12.27 -25.68 -4.36
N ALA A 366 12.31 -25.64 -3.03
CA ALA A 366 11.39 -26.37 -2.15
C ALA A 366 10.01 -25.71 -1.99
N HIS A 367 9.82 -24.47 -2.48
CA HIS A 367 8.56 -23.74 -2.30
C HIS A 367 7.66 -23.86 -3.53
N GLU A 368 6.37 -24.01 -3.30
CA GLU A 368 5.32 -23.96 -4.30
C GLU A 368 4.84 -22.52 -4.55
N ALA A 369 4.19 -22.31 -5.69
CA ALA A 369 3.46 -21.08 -5.98
C ALA A 369 2.28 -20.87 -5.01
N ILE A 370 1.76 -19.64 -4.95
CA ILE A 370 0.53 -19.33 -4.23
C ILE A 370 -0.66 -19.84 -5.05
N ARG A 371 -1.35 -20.86 -4.54
CA ARG A 371 -2.46 -21.55 -5.17
C ARG A 371 -3.54 -21.94 -4.16
N PRO A 372 -4.74 -22.32 -4.57
CA PRO A 372 -5.69 -22.99 -3.69
C PRO A 372 -5.10 -24.25 -3.06
N ALA A 373 -5.36 -24.46 -1.77
CA ALA A 373 -4.84 -25.59 -1.02
C ALA A 373 -5.60 -26.90 -1.35
N GLY A 374 -4.91 -28.03 -1.22
CA GLY A 374 -5.46 -29.38 -1.37
C GLY A 374 -5.37 -29.92 -2.81
N GLU A 375 -5.84 -31.17 -2.96
CA GLU A 375 -5.83 -31.92 -4.22
C GLU A 375 -7.06 -31.62 -5.10
N HIS A 376 -8.12 -31.07 -4.51
CA HIS A 376 -9.33 -30.59 -5.18
C HIS A 376 -9.54 -29.14 -4.77
N PHE A 377 -9.48 -28.25 -5.74
CA PHE A 377 -9.66 -26.84 -5.45
C PHE A 377 -11.13 -26.53 -5.20
N ARG A 378 -11.43 -25.95 -4.05
CA ARG A 378 -12.76 -25.42 -3.78
C ARG A 378 -13.01 -24.24 -4.71
N THR A 379 -14.16 -24.20 -5.36
CA THR A 379 -14.56 -22.98 -6.07
C THR A 379 -14.76 -21.84 -5.06
N PRO A 380 -14.64 -20.57 -5.45
CA PRO A 380 -14.85 -19.46 -4.55
C PRO A 380 -16.17 -19.52 -3.76
N ALA A 381 -17.25 -20.01 -4.41
CA ALA A 381 -18.57 -20.17 -3.77
C ALA A 381 -18.59 -21.25 -2.68
N GLU A 382 -17.86 -22.35 -2.85
CA GLU A 382 -17.78 -23.47 -1.91
C GLU A 382 -16.95 -23.17 -0.68
N THR A 383 -16.09 -22.14 -0.71
CA THR A 383 -15.25 -21.75 0.44
C THR A 383 -16.06 -21.19 1.60
N GLY A 384 -17.23 -20.60 1.34
CA GLY A 384 -17.99 -19.84 2.31
C GLY A 384 -17.32 -18.54 2.75
N LEU A 385 -16.20 -18.14 2.15
CA LEU A 385 -15.49 -16.89 2.41
C LEU A 385 -16.33 -15.67 1.99
N THR A 386 -16.05 -14.51 2.55
CA THR A 386 -16.73 -13.26 2.26
C THR A 386 -15.75 -12.08 2.27
N GLY A 387 -16.13 -10.97 1.65
CA GLY A 387 -15.36 -9.73 1.69
C GLY A 387 -13.98 -9.85 1.03
N ASP A 388 -12.93 -9.41 1.70
CA ASP A 388 -11.57 -9.38 1.17
C ASP A 388 -10.96 -10.77 0.98
N GLU A 389 -11.27 -11.69 1.89
CA GLU A 389 -10.79 -13.07 1.81
C GLU A 389 -11.38 -13.78 0.58
N PHE A 390 -12.67 -13.60 0.31
CA PHE A 390 -13.30 -14.11 -0.89
C PHE A 390 -12.63 -13.56 -2.16
N ARG A 391 -12.47 -12.23 -2.23
CA ARG A 391 -11.91 -11.57 -3.43
C ARG A 391 -10.47 -11.98 -3.71
N LEU A 392 -9.64 -12.11 -2.67
CA LEU A 392 -8.26 -12.53 -2.85
C LEU A 392 -8.16 -14.01 -3.20
N TYR A 393 -8.98 -14.87 -2.56
CA TYR A 393 -9.05 -16.30 -2.91
C TYR A 393 -9.49 -16.49 -4.36
N GLU A 394 -10.55 -15.80 -4.79
CA GLU A 394 -11.03 -15.84 -6.18
C GLU A 394 -9.94 -15.45 -7.18
N LEU A 395 -9.17 -14.39 -6.88
CA LEU A 395 -8.06 -13.96 -7.71
C LEU A 395 -6.97 -15.04 -7.83
N VAL A 396 -6.58 -15.66 -6.71
CA VAL A 396 -5.61 -16.78 -6.68
C VAL A 396 -6.13 -17.98 -7.45
N TRP A 397 -7.39 -18.34 -7.24
CA TRP A 397 -8.03 -19.47 -7.88
C TRP A 397 -8.10 -19.30 -9.41
N MET A 398 -8.61 -18.15 -9.90
CA MET A 398 -8.68 -17.85 -11.33
C MET A 398 -7.30 -17.92 -12.00
N ARG A 399 -6.28 -17.31 -11.38
CA ARG A 399 -4.92 -17.30 -11.91
C ARG A 399 -4.32 -18.70 -11.99
N THR A 400 -4.56 -19.52 -10.98
CA THR A 400 -4.06 -20.90 -10.93
C THR A 400 -4.69 -21.76 -12.03
N LEU A 401 -6.01 -21.69 -12.22
CA LEU A 401 -6.70 -22.41 -13.30
C LEU A 401 -6.19 -21.94 -14.66
N ALA A 402 -6.19 -20.62 -14.89
CA ALA A 402 -5.73 -20.02 -16.14
C ALA A 402 -4.32 -20.46 -16.51
N SER A 403 -3.44 -20.61 -15.53
CA SER A 403 -2.05 -21.02 -15.74
C SER A 403 -1.93 -22.39 -16.42
N GLN A 404 -2.92 -23.27 -16.28
CA GLN A 404 -2.94 -24.62 -16.86
C GLN A 404 -3.82 -24.73 -18.11
N MET A 405 -4.44 -23.62 -18.55
CA MET A 405 -5.33 -23.59 -19.72
C MET A 405 -4.57 -23.38 -21.03
N ALA A 406 -5.26 -23.56 -22.14
CA ALA A 406 -4.74 -23.37 -23.49
C ALA A 406 -4.49 -21.90 -23.82
N ASP A 407 -3.60 -21.64 -24.77
CA ASP A 407 -3.33 -20.29 -25.28
C ASP A 407 -4.60 -19.65 -25.88
N ALA A 408 -4.74 -18.37 -25.72
CA ALA A 408 -5.67 -17.60 -26.52
C ALA A 408 -5.12 -17.47 -27.94
N LYS A 409 -5.97 -17.63 -28.96
CA LYS A 409 -5.60 -17.56 -30.37
C LYS A 409 -6.52 -16.63 -31.11
N GLY A 410 -5.99 -16.03 -32.17
CA GLY A 410 -6.73 -15.13 -33.01
C GLY A 410 -5.88 -14.60 -34.15
N GLU A 411 -6.30 -13.49 -34.69
CA GLU A 411 -5.62 -12.79 -35.75
C GLU A 411 -5.50 -11.31 -35.43
N THR A 412 -4.37 -10.72 -35.78
CA THR A 412 -4.16 -9.27 -35.80
C THR A 412 -4.16 -8.82 -37.25
N LEU A 413 -5.15 -8.01 -37.61
CA LEU A 413 -5.24 -7.39 -38.90
C LEU A 413 -4.58 -6.00 -38.82
N SER A 414 -3.62 -5.74 -39.71
CA SER A 414 -3.00 -4.42 -39.86
C SER A 414 -3.25 -3.93 -41.30
N VAL A 415 -3.76 -2.73 -41.41
CA VAL A 415 -4.12 -2.11 -42.66
C VAL A 415 -3.33 -0.82 -42.84
N THR A 416 -2.71 -0.65 -43.98
CA THR A 416 -2.07 0.61 -44.43
C THR A 416 -2.95 1.26 -45.48
N ILE A 417 -3.18 2.56 -45.33
CA ILE A 417 -4.10 3.34 -46.10
C ILE A 417 -3.37 4.61 -46.55
N ASP A 418 -3.30 4.88 -47.81
CA ASP A 418 -2.72 6.11 -48.32
C ASP A 418 -3.82 7.09 -48.70
N ALA A 419 -3.64 8.34 -48.29
CA ALA A 419 -4.51 9.44 -48.64
C ALA A 419 -3.72 10.47 -49.45
N THR A 420 -4.23 10.85 -50.62
CA THR A 420 -3.61 11.83 -51.49
C THR A 420 -4.39 13.13 -51.46
N PRO A 421 -3.85 14.21 -50.90
CA PRO A 421 -4.52 15.52 -50.88
C PRO A 421 -4.89 15.97 -52.30
N VAL A 422 -6.03 16.65 -52.44
CA VAL A 422 -6.47 17.19 -53.75
C VAL A 422 -5.42 18.15 -54.39
N SER A 423 -4.64 18.82 -53.57
CA SER A 423 -3.47 19.61 -53.98
C SER A 423 -2.38 19.42 -52.93
N PRO A 424 -1.10 19.41 -53.30
CA PRO A 424 0.01 19.34 -52.38
C PRO A 424 -0.14 20.40 -51.26
N VAL A 425 0.12 20.01 -50.02
CA VAL A 425 0.13 20.95 -48.90
C VAL A 425 1.55 21.49 -48.74
N ASN A 426 1.72 22.76 -48.97
CA ASN A 426 3.02 23.43 -48.86
C ASN A 426 3.35 23.68 -47.39
N LEU A 427 4.39 23.05 -46.88
CA LEU A 427 4.91 23.26 -45.51
C LEU A 427 6.35 23.80 -45.59
N PRO A 428 6.85 24.46 -44.53
CA PRO A 428 8.20 25.03 -44.51
C PRO A 428 9.33 24.02 -44.78
N ASP A 429 9.10 22.75 -44.43
CA ASP A 429 10.04 21.64 -44.55
C ASP A 429 9.79 20.72 -45.76
N GLY A 430 8.88 21.11 -46.63
CA GLY A 430 8.58 20.42 -47.89
C GLY A 430 7.10 20.17 -48.13
N ASP A 431 6.72 20.04 -49.40
CA ASP A 431 5.33 19.78 -49.78
C ASP A 431 4.90 18.35 -49.37
N VAL A 432 3.66 18.21 -48.92
CA VAL A 432 3.04 16.93 -48.62
C VAL A 432 2.15 16.49 -49.76
N THR A 433 2.49 15.35 -50.37
CA THR A 433 1.75 14.76 -51.51
C THR A 433 1.03 13.47 -51.13
N THR A 434 1.47 12.78 -50.09
CA THR A 434 0.89 11.53 -49.62
C THR A 434 0.90 11.46 -48.08
N ALA A 435 -0.22 11.08 -47.51
CA ALA A 435 -0.36 10.83 -46.09
C ALA A 435 -0.72 9.35 -45.85
N THR A 436 0.15 8.63 -45.15
CA THR A 436 -0.05 7.21 -44.88
C THR A 436 -0.64 7.04 -43.49
N PHE A 437 -1.79 6.41 -43.44
CA PHE A 437 -2.50 6.04 -42.22
C PHE A 437 -2.40 4.54 -41.97
N THR A 438 -2.51 4.14 -40.69
CA THR A 438 -2.62 2.74 -40.29
C THR A 438 -3.80 2.52 -39.36
N ALA A 439 -4.47 1.37 -39.54
CA ALA A 439 -5.43 0.86 -38.59
C ALA A 439 -5.03 -0.57 -38.22
N SER A 440 -5.21 -0.94 -36.96
CA SER A 440 -4.99 -2.31 -36.51
C SER A 440 -6.16 -2.80 -35.69
N GLY A 441 -6.56 -4.06 -35.93
CA GLY A 441 -7.59 -4.73 -35.17
C GLY A 441 -7.14 -6.12 -34.73
N ARG A 442 -7.67 -6.59 -33.63
CA ARG A 442 -7.44 -7.93 -33.13
C ARG A 442 -8.77 -8.65 -32.95
N THR A 443 -8.87 -9.84 -33.54
CA THR A 443 -10.00 -10.72 -33.37
C THR A 443 -9.54 -12.00 -32.68
N ILE A 444 -10.10 -12.28 -31.51
CA ILE A 444 -9.83 -13.50 -30.78
C ILE A 444 -10.80 -14.55 -31.27
N THR A 445 -10.28 -15.61 -31.92
CA THR A 445 -11.08 -16.73 -32.43
C THR A 445 -11.24 -17.84 -31.39
N PHE A 446 -10.27 -17.98 -30.51
CA PHE A 446 -10.31 -18.90 -29.37
C PHE A 446 -9.76 -18.23 -28.12
N HIS A 447 -10.61 -18.04 -27.12
CA HIS A 447 -10.28 -17.29 -25.93
C HIS A 447 -9.29 -18.01 -25.00
N GLY A 448 -9.23 -19.36 -25.03
CA GLY A 448 -8.32 -20.11 -24.15
C GLY A 448 -8.43 -19.69 -22.69
N PHE A 449 -7.29 -19.39 -22.06
CA PHE A 449 -7.20 -18.96 -20.66
C PHE A 449 -7.88 -17.62 -20.36
N LEU A 450 -8.10 -16.76 -21.38
CA LEU A 450 -8.78 -15.47 -21.19
C LEU A 450 -10.23 -15.60 -20.70
N ARG A 451 -10.82 -16.80 -20.81
CA ARG A 451 -12.13 -17.08 -20.19
C ARG A 451 -12.09 -17.14 -18.67
N ALA A 452 -10.94 -17.51 -18.11
CA ALA A 452 -10.75 -17.61 -16.66
C ALA A 452 -10.08 -16.37 -16.07
N TYR A 453 -9.15 -15.73 -16.82
CA TYR A 453 -8.32 -14.67 -16.25
C TYR A 453 -7.78 -13.69 -17.28
N VAL A 454 -7.90 -12.39 -16.99
CA VAL A 454 -7.30 -11.29 -17.74
C VAL A 454 -6.42 -10.49 -16.79
N GLU A 455 -5.16 -10.21 -17.16
CA GLU A 455 -4.22 -9.39 -16.36
C GLU A 455 -4.58 -7.92 -16.40
N SER A 456 -4.32 -7.20 -15.31
CA SER A 456 -4.48 -5.74 -15.24
C SER A 456 -3.15 -5.04 -15.52
N VAL A 457 -3.22 -3.85 -16.10
CA VAL A 457 -2.08 -2.95 -16.34
C VAL A 457 -2.25 -1.67 -15.51
N ASP A 458 -1.14 -1.00 -15.18
CA ASP A 458 -1.19 0.24 -14.39
C ASP A 458 -1.72 1.41 -15.22
N GLU A 459 -1.37 1.46 -16.52
CA GLU A 459 -1.82 2.49 -17.46
C GLU A 459 -2.14 1.86 -18.84
N GLY A 460 -3.18 2.39 -19.50
CA GLY A 460 -3.57 1.97 -20.85
C GLY A 460 -4.60 0.84 -20.90
N THR A 461 -4.87 0.37 -22.11
CA THR A 461 -5.74 -0.78 -22.39
C THR A 461 -4.93 -2.07 -22.33
N SER A 462 -5.50 -3.11 -21.70
CA SER A 462 -4.89 -4.45 -21.72
C SER A 462 -4.67 -4.90 -23.16
N ASP A 463 -3.51 -5.52 -23.42
CA ASP A 463 -3.22 -6.18 -24.72
C ASP A 463 -4.25 -7.26 -25.12
N ASP A 464 -5.11 -7.65 -24.17
CA ASP A 464 -6.15 -8.66 -24.37
C ASP A 464 -7.47 -8.06 -24.87
N ALA A 465 -7.55 -6.72 -25.07
CA ALA A 465 -8.75 -6.09 -25.61
C ALA A 465 -8.97 -6.43 -27.09
N GLN A 466 -10.21 -6.76 -27.44
CA GLN A 466 -10.64 -6.93 -28.83
C GLN A 466 -10.92 -5.56 -29.47
N LYS A 467 -10.29 -5.30 -30.61
CA LYS A 467 -10.63 -4.18 -31.48
C LYS A 467 -10.88 -4.77 -32.88
N ARG A 468 -12.13 -4.78 -33.31
CA ARG A 468 -12.49 -5.32 -34.63
C ARG A 468 -12.28 -4.24 -35.70
N LEU A 469 -11.73 -4.64 -36.84
CA LEU A 469 -11.80 -3.86 -38.07
C LEU A 469 -12.79 -4.52 -39.04
N PRO A 470 -13.44 -3.74 -39.93
CA PRO A 470 -14.24 -4.30 -41.00
C PRO A 470 -13.36 -5.13 -41.97
N GLN A 471 -13.99 -5.90 -42.82
CA GLN A 471 -13.28 -6.66 -43.83
C GLN A 471 -12.79 -5.70 -44.92
N LEU A 472 -11.49 -5.58 -45.05
CA LEU A 472 -10.84 -4.62 -45.99
C LEU A 472 -10.01 -5.37 -47.01
N SER A 473 -9.96 -4.86 -48.22
CA SER A 473 -9.20 -5.41 -49.35
C SER A 473 -8.23 -4.40 -49.94
N LYS A 474 -7.07 -4.89 -50.41
CA LYS A 474 -6.12 -4.01 -51.09
C LYS A 474 -6.74 -3.38 -52.33
N GLY A 475 -6.56 -2.09 -52.52
CA GLY A 475 -7.12 -1.31 -53.59
C GLY A 475 -8.56 -0.81 -53.35
N GLN A 476 -9.11 -1.09 -52.15
CA GLN A 476 -10.43 -0.57 -51.78
C GLN A 476 -10.32 0.91 -51.43
N ASP A 477 -11.23 1.69 -51.98
CA ASP A 477 -11.38 3.10 -51.67
C ASP A 477 -12.29 3.21 -50.44
N LEU A 478 -11.94 4.17 -49.55
CA LEU A 478 -12.63 4.47 -48.29
C LEU A 478 -13.09 5.91 -48.26
N ASP A 479 -14.28 6.14 -47.72
CA ASP A 479 -14.81 7.48 -47.58
C ASP A 479 -14.38 8.08 -46.22
N PRO A 480 -13.66 9.22 -46.20
CA PRO A 480 -13.40 9.92 -44.96
C PRO A 480 -14.66 10.59 -44.41
N ARG A 481 -15.01 10.26 -43.18
CA ARG A 481 -16.09 10.95 -42.43
C ARG A 481 -15.56 12.18 -41.75
N GLU A 482 -14.40 12.04 -41.16
CA GLU A 482 -13.74 13.09 -40.39
C GLU A 482 -12.22 12.85 -40.40
N VAL A 483 -11.45 13.92 -40.53
CA VAL A 483 -9.99 13.91 -40.36
C VAL A 483 -9.65 14.97 -39.34
N THR A 484 -9.21 14.53 -38.13
CA THR A 484 -8.99 15.42 -37.00
C THR A 484 -7.51 15.51 -36.69
N ALA A 485 -6.96 16.72 -36.63
CA ALA A 485 -5.65 16.99 -36.07
C ALA A 485 -5.72 16.94 -34.53
N LYS A 486 -4.78 16.24 -33.89
CA LYS A 486 -4.73 16.07 -32.42
C LYS A 486 -3.38 16.53 -31.89
N GLY A 487 -3.42 17.50 -30.99
CA GLY A 487 -2.26 17.95 -30.24
C GLY A 487 -1.95 17.04 -29.06
N HIS A 488 -0.68 16.83 -28.81
CA HIS A 488 -0.16 16.00 -27.72
C HIS A 488 1.01 16.71 -27.06
N ASP A 489 1.11 16.53 -25.76
CA ASP A 489 2.27 16.89 -24.96
C ASP A 489 2.91 15.62 -24.43
N THR A 490 4.24 15.53 -24.49
CA THR A 490 4.95 14.45 -23.82
C THR A 490 4.77 14.57 -22.29
N ARG A 491 4.72 13.46 -21.61
CA ARG A 491 4.48 13.43 -20.17
C ARG A 491 5.71 12.92 -19.44
N PRO A 492 5.99 13.43 -18.23
CA PRO A 492 7.05 12.90 -17.40
C PRO A 492 6.78 11.42 -17.07
N PRO A 493 7.83 10.65 -16.71
CA PRO A 493 7.65 9.25 -16.34
C PRO A 493 6.63 9.12 -15.20
N ALA A 494 5.79 8.09 -15.25
CA ALA A 494 4.77 7.86 -14.25
C ALA A 494 5.40 7.60 -12.88
N ARG A 495 4.79 8.16 -11.83
CA ARG A 495 5.18 7.85 -10.45
C ARG A 495 4.93 6.39 -10.13
N TYR A 496 5.71 5.85 -9.22
CA TYR A 496 5.43 4.51 -8.72
C TYR A 496 4.09 4.45 -8.01
N THR A 497 3.35 3.37 -8.23
CA THR A 497 2.27 2.87 -7.38
C THR A 497 2.85 1.81 -6.43
N GLU A 498 2.11 1.33 -5.42
CA GLU A 498 2.61 0.19 -4.63
C GLU A 498 2.91 -1.03 -5.53
N PRO A 499 2.02 -1.43 -6.48
CA PRO A 499 2.31 -2.50 -7.42
C PRO A 499 3.58 -2.30 -8.24
N SER A 500 3.78 -1.14 -8.84
CA SER A 500 4.95 -0.90 -9.69
C SER A 500 6.24 -0.71 -8.88
N LEU A 501 6.17 -0.20 -7.63
CA LEU A 501 7.34 -0.18 -6.74
C LEU A 501 7.75 -1.58 -6.30
N VAL A 502 6.81 -2.48 -6.00
CA VAL A 502 7.10 -3.89 -5.71
C VAL A 502 7.77 -4.56 -6.92
N ALA A 503 7.25 -4.31 -8.12
CA ALA A 503 7.86 -4.83 -9.36
C ALA A 503 9.29 -4.32 -9.55
N LYS A 504 9.54 -3.02 -9.30
CA LYS A 504 10.88 -2.42 -9.44
C LYS A 504 11.87 -2.92 -8.40
N LEU A 505 11.45 -3.09 -7.14
CA LEU A 505 12.27 -3.68 -6.09
C LEU A 505 12.66 -5.14 -6.43
N GLU A 506 11.71 -5.91 -6.96
CA GLU A 506 11.99 -7.28 -7.41
C GLU A 506 12.94 -7.33 -8.61
N GLU A 507 12.74 -6.43 -9.61
CA GLU A 507 13.64 -6.30 -10.77
C GLU A 507 15.07 -6.00 -10.37
N LEU A 508 15.26 -5.19 -9.32
CA LEU A 508 16.56 -4.82 -8.77
C LEU A 508 17.09 -5.82 -7.72
N GLU A 509 16.38 -6.91 -7.47
CA GLU A 509 16.71 -7.93 -6.45
C GLU A 509 16.81 -7.36 -5.01
N ILE A 510 16.16 -6.21 -4.75
CA ILE A 510 16.15 -5.49 -3.47
C ILE A 510 14.96 -5.93 -2.62
N GLY A 511 15.23 -6.52 -1.48
CA GLY A 511 14.21 -7.10 -0.60
C GLY A 511 13.86 -8.54 -0.96
N ARG A 512 12.95 -9.14 -0.18
CA ARG A 512 12.50 -10.54 -0.35
C ARG A 512 10.99 -10.64 -0.08
N PRO A 513 10.32 -11.75 -0.40
CA PRO A 513 8.87 -11.94 -0.20
C PRO A 513 8.36 -11.53 1.19
N SER A 514 9.16 -11.71 2.23
CA SER A 514 8.83 -11.33 3.59
C SER A 514 8.90 -9.81 3.88
N THR A 515 9.58 -9.01 3.04
CA THR A 515 9.94 -7.63 3.34
C THR A 515 9.21 -6.57 2.51
N TYR A 516 8.75 -6.84 1.29
CA TYR A 516 8.15 -5.83 0.40
C TYR A 516 7.03 -5.02 1.05
N ALA A 517 6.03 -5.68 1.62
CA ALA A 517 4.91 -5.00 2.27
C ALA A 517 5.34 -4.14 3.47
N SER A 518 6.35 -4.61 4.24
CA SER A 518 6.87 -3.88 5.40
C SER A 518 7.70 -2.66 4.99
N ILE A 519 8.45 -2.73 3.88
CA ILE A 519 9.22 -1.62 3.32
C ILE A 519 8.27 -0.49 2.93
N ILE A 520 7.25 -0.78 2.09
CA ILE A 520 6.28 0.23 1.63
C ILE A 520 5.53 0.85 2.81
N ARG A 521 5.07 0.03 3.77
CA ARG A 521 4.45 0.54 4.99
C ARG A 521 5.38 1.46 5.77
N THR A 522 6.66 1.13 5.86
CA THR A 522 7.63 1.91 6.63
C THR A 522 7.87 3.27 6.00
N ILE A 523 8.14 3.35 4.69
CA ILE A 523 8.39 4.62 4.01
C ILE A 523 7.17 5.55 4.03
N THR A 524 5.96 4.99 3.99
CA THR A 524 4.71 5.78 4.11
C THR A 524 4.40 6.19 5.55
N SER A 525 4.64 5.33 6.56
CA SER A 525 4.38 5.63 7.97
C SER A 525 5.42 6.56 8.60
N ARG A 526 6.56 6.76 7.95
CA ARG A 526 7.64 7.66 8.38
C ARG A 526 7.58 9.02 7.68
N ASP A 527 6.50 9.31 6.97
CA ASP A 527 6.29 10.54 6.22
C ASP A 527 7.37 10.79 5.14
N TYR A 528 8.10 9.75 4.69
CA TYR A 528 9.01 9.88 3.56
C TYR A 528 8.25 9.90 2.23
N VAL A 529 7.16 9.15 2.16
CA VAL A 529 6.31 9.03 0.97
C VAL A 529 4.86 9.16 1.38
N PHE A 530 4.08 9.94 0.63
CA PHE A 530 2.64 10.01 0.78
C PHE A 530 1.93 9.53 -0.49
N LYS A 531 0.62 9.30 -0.41
CA LYS A 531 -0.19 8.85 -1.54
C LYS A 531 -1.02 9.99 -2.11
N LYS A 532 -0.90 10.22 -3.44
CA LYS A 532 -1.81 11.05 -4.22
C LYS A 532 -2.57 10.14 -5.20
N GLY A 533 -3.80 9.78 -4.85
CA GLY A 533 -4.51 8.68 -5.53
C GLY A 533 -3.81 7.33 -5.31
N SER A 534 -3.39 6.66 -6.38
CA SER A 534 -2.57 5.43 -6.34
C SER A 534 -1.06 5.72 -6.33
N ALA A 535 -0.64 6.93 -6.72
CA ALA A 535 0.76 7.31 -6.86
C ALA A 535 1.45 7.49 -5.49
N LEU A 536 2.70 7.05 -5.42
CA LEU A 536 3.63 7.27 -4.32
C LEU A 536 4.46 8.51 -4.62
N VAL A 537 4.32 9.54 -3.78
CA VAL A 537 4.98 10.84 -3.94
C VAL A 537 5.95 11.04 -2.78
N PRO A 538 7.24 11.35 -3.03
CA PRO A 538 8.18 11.64 -1.96
C PRO A 538 7.90 13.02 -1.36
N THR A 539 8.18 13.17 -0.08
CA THR A 539 8.18 14.47 0.59
C THR A 539 9.55 15.13 0.44
N TRP A 540 9.64 16.44 0.61
CA TRP A 540 10.93 17.15 0.69
C TRP A 540 11.83 16.62 1.82
N LEU A 541 11.21 16.07 2.88
CA LEU A 541 11.94 15.35 3.92
C LEU A 541 12.68 14.11 3.38
N ALA A 542 12.05 13.37 2.46
CA ALA A 542 12.70 12.25 1.80
C ALA A 542 13.88 12.69 0.96
N PHE A 543 13.79 13.81 0.26
CA PHE A 543 14.92 14.41 -0.47
C PHE A 543 16.10 14.73 0.47
N ALA A 544 15.85 15.37 1.62
CA ALA A 544 16.90 15.69 2.59
C ALA A 544 17.56 14.43 3.19
N VAL A 545 16.77 13.42 3.53
CA VAL A 545 17.28 12.15 4.04
C VAL A 545 18.09 11.41 2.96
N THR A 546 17.58 11.32 1.74
CA THR A 546 18.25 10.66 0.61
C THR A 546 19.55 11.37 0.29
N ARG A 547 19.55 12.71 0.19
CA ARG A 547 20.75 13.51 -0.07
C ARG A 547 21.84 13.29 0.98
N LEU A 548 21.49 13.32 2.27
CA LEU A 548 22.45 13.04 3.34
C LEU A 548 23.07 11.66 3.19
N LEU A 549 22.24 10.65 2.87
CA LEU A 549 22.72 9.29 2.71
C LEU A 549 23.59 9.13 1.45
N GLU A 550 23.25 9.77 0.35
CA GLU A 550 24.03 9.76 -0.89
C GLU A 550 25.39 10.44 -0.73
N GLU A 551 25.44 11.58 -0.04
CA GLU A 551 26.67 12.36 0.12
C GLU A 551 27.63 11.74 1.16
N HIS A 552 27.13 11.07 2.20
CA HIS A 552 27.96 10.60 3.32
C HIS A 552 27.94 9.09 3.56
N PHE A 553 27.02 8.38 2.92
CA PHE A 553 26.82 6.93 3.06
C PHE A 553 26.48 6.30 1.70
N SER A 554 27.13 6.75 0.63
CA SER A 554 26.77 6.43 -0.77
C SER A 554 26.58 4.92 -1.01
N ASN A 555 27.51 4.11 -0.51
CA ASN A 555 27.48 2.65 -0.66
C ASN A 555 26.25 2.03 0.02
N LEU A 556 25.83 2.59 1.17
CA LEU A 556 24.70 2.06 1.96
C LEU A 556 23.32 2.33 1.35
N VAL A 557 23.24 3.16 0.31
CA VAL A 557 22.01 3.45 -0.44
C VAL A 557 22.16 3.12 -1.93
N ASP A 558 23.26 2.47 -2.30
CA ASP A 558 23.48 1.96 -3.65
C ASP A 558 22.58 0.75 -3.92
N TYR A 559 22.02 0.68 -5.14
CA TYR A 559 21.09 -0.37 -5.53
C TYR A 559 21.76 -1.71 -5.65
N GLN A 560 22.95 -1.76 -6.29
CA GLN A 560 23.70 -3.00 -6.49
C GLN A 560 24.24 -3.53 -5.17
N PHE A 561 24.83 -2.67 -4.35
CA PHE A 561 25.30 -3.07 -3.01
C PHE A 561 24.18 -3.68 -2.16
N THR A 562 22.98 -3.11 -2.23
CA THR A 562 21.83 -3.64 -1.47
C THR A 562 21.36 -4.98 -2.01
N ALA A 563 21.34 -5.17 -3.32
CA ALA A 563 21.02 -6.44 -3.97
C ALA A 563 22.04 -7.53 -3.63
N ASP A 564 23.34 -7.20 -3.69
CA ASP A 564 24.44 -8.12 -3.37
C ASP A 564 24.42 -8.55 -1.90
N MET A 565 24.02 -7.64 -1.00
CA MET A 565 23.83 -7.98 0.42
C MET A 565 22.65 -8.93 0.63
N GLU A 566 21.55 -8.77 -0.12
CA GLU A 566 20.42 -9.72 -0.08
C GLU A 566 20.84 -11.10 -0.63
N GLU A 567 21.66 -11.14 -1.68
CA GLU A 567 22.24 -12.38 -2.19
C GLU A 567 23.18 -13.02 -1.17
N THR A 568 24.04 -12.23 -0.51
CA THR A 568 24.94 -12.74 0.54
C THR A 568 24.16 -13.39 1.69
N LEU A 569 23.03 -12.80 2.09
CA LEU A 569 22.12 -13.43 3.08
C LEU A 569 21.51 -14.74 2.56
N ASP A 570 21.27 -14.85 1.25
CA ASP A 570 20.82 -16.09 0.62
C ASP A 570 21.95 -17.15 0.59
N GLN A 571 23.22 -16.74 0.41
CA GLN A 571 24.36 -17.64 0.50
C GLN A 571 24.58 -18.17 1.92
N ILE A 572 24.39 -17.35 2.96
CA ILE A 572 24.40 -17.83 4.36
C ILE A 572 23.32 -18.90 4.55
N ALA A 573 22.09 -18.65 4.05
CA ALA A 573 20.98 -19.59 4.16
C ALA A 573 21.21 -20.93 3.44
N ARG A 574 22.17 -20.99 2.52
CA ARG A 574 22.59 -22.21 1.83
C ARG A 574 23.85 -22.87 2.44
N GLY A 575 24.39 -22.28 3.50
CA GLY A 575 25.64 -22.73 4.11
C GLY A 575 26.90 -22.40 3.31
N ASN A 576 26.82 -21.48 2.34
CA ASN A 576 27.95 -21.12 1.45
C ASN A 576 28.72 -19.86 1.91
N ALA A 577 28.23 -19.15 2.91
CA ALA A 577 28.88 -17.96 3.46
C ALA A 577 28.86 -17.97 5.00
N ASP A 578 29.93 -17.49 5.62
CA ASP A 578 30.03 -17.40 7.08
C ASP A 578 29.44 -16.08 7.59
N ARG A 579 28.54 -16.17 8.58
CA ARG A 579 27.81 -15.00 9.13
C ARG A 579 28.73 -13.99 9.79
N VAL A 580 29.79 -14.45 10.50
CA VAL A 580 30.69 -13.56 11.24
C VAL A 580 31.57 -12.79 10.27
N ALA A 581 32.06 -13.45 9.22
CA ALA A 581 32.82 -12.82 8.16
C ALA A 581 32.03 -11.72 7.46
N VAL A 582 30.74 -12.00 7.11
CA VAL A 582 29.84 -11.02 6.47
C VAL A 582 29.57 -9.83 7.38
N LEU A 583 29.28 -10.06 8.67
CA LEU A 583 29.04 -8.99 9.64
C LEU A 583 30.26 -8.13 9.88
N SER A 584 31.45 -8.79 9.97
CA SER A 584 32.72 -8.11 10.15
C SER A 584 33.08 -7.22 8.96
N ALA A 585 32.94 -7.74 7.75
CA ALA A 585 33.17 -6.98 6.52
C ALA A 585 32.23 -5.77 6.42
N PHE A 586 30.95 -5.93 6.76
CA PHE A 586 29.97 -4.84 6.75
C PHE A 586 30.26 -3.77 7.82
N TYR A 587 30.60 -4.18 9.04
CA TYR A 587 30.71 -3.25 10.18
C TYR A 587 32.09 -2.60 10.29
N PHE A 588 33.17 -3.38 10.15
CA PHE A 588 34.55 -2.88 10.28
C PHE A 588 35.22 -2.56 8.95
N GLY A 589 34.65 -2.99 7.82
CA GLY A 589 35.30 -2.94 6.50
C GLY A 589 36.28 -4.09 6.29
N GLN A 590 36.76 -4.26 5.06
CA GLN A 590 37.76 -5.29 4.77
C GLN A 590 39.16 -4.82 5.18
N THR A 591 39.76 -5.50 6.14
CA THR A 591 41.20 -5.53 6.26
C THR A 591 41.76 -6.53 5.24
N LYS A 592 42.76 -6.10 4.46
CA LYS A 592 43.51 -6.95 3.50
C LYS A 592 44.26 -8.07 4.24
N THR A 593 43.59 -9.10 4.73
CA THR A 593 44.25 -10.29 5.25
C THR A 593 43.30 -11.48 5.18
N GLY A 594 43.58 -12.44 4.31
CA GLY A 594 43.08 -13.79 4.42
C GLY A 594 42.68 -14.43 3.10
N ASP A 595 43.45 -15.43 2.68
CA ASP A 595 43.10 -16.41 1.65
C ASP A 595 41.67 -16.95 1.85
N GLY A 596 40.81 -16.73 0.90
CA GLY A 596 39.49 -17.36 0.81
C GLY A 596 38.58 -16.62 -0.14
N ASP A 597 38.36 -17.16 -1.33
CA ASP A 597 37.39 -16.71 -2.34
C ASP A 597 35.93 -16.77 -1.82
N VAL A 598 35.54 -15.81 -1.00
CA VAL A 598 34.11 -15.53 -0.78
C VAL A 598 33.87 -14.12 -1.31
N PRO A 599 33.09 -13.94 -2.40
CA PRO A 599 32.71 -12.61 -2.84
C PRO A 599 31.80 -11.99 -1.78
N THR A 600 32.36 -11.12 -0.96
CA THR A 600 31.56 -10.27 -0.08
C THR A 600 31.30 -8.96 -0.83
N PRO A 601 30.08 -8.42 -0.82
CA PRO A 601 29.75 -7.17 -1.51
C PRO A 601 30.47 -5.94 -0.94
N THR A 602 31.34 -6.17 0.01
CA THR A 602 32.11 -5.15 0.75
C THR A 602 33.59 -5.07 0.33
N GLU A 603 34.00 -5.75 -0.75
CA GLU A 603 35.37 -5.62 -1.24
C GLU A 603 35.71 -4.16 -1.61
N GLY A 604 36.61 -3.55 -0.85
CA GLY A 604 37.04 -2.16 -1.04
C GLY A 604 36.15 -1.09 -0.43
N HIS A 605 35.16 -1.46 0.39
CA HIS A 605 34.26 -0.50 1.08
C HIS A 605 34.72 -0.25 2.53
N GLU A 606 34.60 1.01 2.97
CA GLU A 606 34.74 1.40 4.36
C GLU A 606 33.63 0.78 5.20
N GLY A 607 33.96 0.28 6.39
CA GLY A 607 32.99 -0.31 7.30
C GLY A 607 32.01 0.72 7.86
N LEU A 608 30.81 0.28 8.21
CA LEU A 608 29.79 1.15 8.81
C LEU A 608 30.31 1.92 10.04
N HIS A 609 31.11 1.27 10.87
CA HIS A 609 31.69 1.88 12.07
C HIS A 609 32.66 3.03 11.72
N GLN A 610 33.51 2.84 10.72
CA GLN A 610 34.38 3.87 10.22
C GLN A 610 33.64 5.05 9.62
N LEU A 611 32.67 4.79 8.71
CA LEU A 611 31.84 5.78 8.09
C LEU A 611 31.12 6.69 9.12
N VAL A 612 30.62 6.11 10.22
CA VAL A 612 29.92 6.89 11.26
C VAL A 612 30.92 7.63 12.18
N THR A 613 32.09 7.07 12.42
CA THR A 613 33.12 7.65 13.35
C THR A 613 33.89 8.77 12.68
N GLU A 614 34.20 8.64 11.38
CA GLU A 614 34.99 9.60 10.59
C GLU A 614 34.11 10.65 9.88
N LEU A 615 32.79 10.67 10.15
CA LEU A 615 31.88 11.69 9.65
C LEU A 615 32.44 13.07 10.00
N GLY A 616 32.87 13.81 8.97
CA GLY A 616 33.27 15.18 9.05
C GLY A 616 32.10 16.11 9.50
N ASP A 617 32.34 17.41 9.47
CA ASP A 617 31.30 18.36 9.81
C ASP A 617 30.27 18.45 8.64
N ILE A 618 29.11 17.83 8.83
CA ILE A 618 27.99 17.88 7.88
C ILE A 618 27.26 19.20 8.06
N ASP A 619 27.19 20.01 7.01
CA ASP A 619 26.34 21.21 7.03
C ASP A 619 24.86 20.84 6.88
N ALA A 620 24.18 20.80 8.01
CA ALA A 620 22.73 20.50 8.06
C ALA A 620 21.89 21.48 7.23
N ARG A 621 22.35 22.74 7.06
CA ARG A 621 21.63 23.73 6.27
C ARG A 621 21.67 23.37 4.78
N THR A 622 22.85 23.03 4.28
CA THR A 622 23.04 22.62 2.88
C THR A 622 22.26 21.36 2.56
N ILE A 623 22.33 20.34 3.41
CA ILE A 623 21.57 19.07 3.24
C ILE A 623 20.05 19.31 3.14
N CYS A 624 19.52 20.25 3.91
CA CYS A 624 18.08 20.53 3.95
C CYS A 624 17.63 21.66 3.00
N THR A 625 18.49 22.13 2.07
CA THR A 625 18.20 23.22 1.14
C THR A 625 18.21 22.75 -0.30
N PHE A 626 17.15 23.00 -1.04
CA PHE A 626 16.98 22.60 -2.44
C PHE A 626 16.67 23.83 -3.28
N PRO A 627 17.48 24.16 -4.30
CA PRO A 627 17.18 25.24 -5.24
C PRO A 627 15.93 24.85 -6.06
N LEU A 628 15.14 25.83 -6.44
CA LEU A 628 14.05 25.69 -7.39
C LEU A 628 14.53 26.22 -8.75
N ASP A 629 14.79 25.33 -9.68
CA ASP A 629 15.30 25.61 -11.02
C ASP A 629 16.42 26.69 -11.00
N ASP A 630 16.50 27.57 -12.02
CA ASP A 630 17.46 28.65 -12.11
C ASP A 630 16.99 29.92 -11.33
N SER A 631 16.32 29.73 -10.18
CA SER A 631 15.83 30.85 -9.35
C SER A 631 16.61 31.01 -8.05
N ASP A 632 16.54 32.22 -7.48
CA ASP A 632 17.12 32.49 -6.15
C ASP A 632 16.24 31.99 -4.98
N VAL A 633 15.05 31.43 -5.27
CA VAL A 633 14.15 30.86 -4.29
C VAL A 633 14.58 29.42 -3.98
N VAL A 634 14.62 29.09 -2.70
CA VAL A 634 15.01 27.75 -2.25
C VAL A 634 13.91 27.11 -1.41
N VAL A 635 13.78 25.80 -1.52
CA VAL A 635 12.96 24.98 -0.61
C VAL A 635 13.84 24.52 0.54
N ARG A 636 13.32 24.62 1.76
CA ARG A 636 14.02 24.17 2.97
C ARG A 636 13.18 23.22 3.79
N VAL A 637 13.84 22.17 4.26
CA VAL A 637 13.25 21.23 5.23
C VAL A 637 13.60 21.70 6.64
N GLY A 638 12.62 22.31 7.30
CA GLY A 638 12.79 22.88 8.62
C GLY A 638 12.17 22.02 9.73
N ARG A 639 12.47 22.37 10.99
CA ARG A 639 11.96 21.69 12.19
C ARG A 639 10.42 21.64 12.27
N TYR A 640 9.75 22.60 11.65
CA TYR A 640 8.29 22.78 11.71
C TYR A 640 7.58 22.44 10.41
N GLY A 641 8.29 21.94 9.42
CA GLY A 641 7.78 21.57 8.10
C GLY A 641 8.65 22.12 6.98
N THR A 642 8.21 21.87 5.75
CA THR A 642 8.86 22.40 4.54
C THR A 642 8.41 23.83 4.29
N TYR A 643 9.33 24.70 3.84
CA TYR A 643 9.04 26.09 3.49
C TYR A 643 9.91 26.55 2.32
N VAL A 644 9.44 27.55 1.58
CA VAL A 644 10.23 28.28 0.60
C VAL A 644 10.85 29.52 1.25
N GLU A 645 12.05 29.91 0.82
CA GLU A 645 12.80 31.09 1.31
C GLU A 645 13.38 31.85 0.13
N ASP A 646 13.18 33.16 0.07
CA ASP A 646 13.81 34.04 -0.93
C ASP A 646 15.15 34.62 -0.42
N PRO A 647 15.92 35.35 -1.26
CA PRO A 647 17.18 35.95 -0.86
C PRO A 647 17.04 37.01 0.25
N GLU A 648 15.88 37.66 0.33
CA GLU A 648 15.54 38.68 1.33
C GLU A 648 15.23 38.04 2.70
N GLY A 649 15.08 36.69 2.74
CA GLY A 649 14.79 35.95 3.96
C GLY A 649 13.29 35.83 4.27
N ASN A 650 12.41 36.21 3.34
CA ASN A 650 10.97 35.96 3.46
C ASN A 650 10.71 34.45 3.33
N ARG A 651 9.73 33.95 4.07
CA ARG A 651 9.44 32.52 4.17
C ARG A 651 7.95 32.26 4.07
N ALA A 652 7.61 31.21 3.33
CA ALA A 652 6.25 30.68 3.26
C ALA A 652 6.23 29.15 3.39
N ASN A 653 5.29 28.62 4.17
CA ASN A 653 5.16 27.17 4.33
C ASN A 653 4.65 26.52 3.04
N VAL A 654 5.22 25.37 2.72
CA VAL A 654 4.76 24.51 1.63
C VAL A 654 3.83 23.47 2.21
N ASP A 655 2.70 23.21 1.55
CA ASP A 655 1.77 22.14 1.95
C ASP A 655 2.45 20.77 1.83
N ASP A 656 2.38 19.98 2.88
CA ASP A 656 2.95 18.61 2.92
C ASP A 656 2.32 17.69 1.84
N ALA A 657 1.14 18.03 1.31
CA ALA A 657 0.45 17.27 0.25
C ALA A 657 0.77 17.79 -1.17
N LEU A 658 1.54 18.87 -1.30
CA LEU A 658 1.99 19.39 -2.60
C LEU A 658 3.18 18.55 -3.09
N PRO A 659 3.08 17.89 -4.26
CA PRO A 659 4.20 17.16 -4.84
C PRO A 659 5.37 18.07 -5.19
N PRO A 660 6.62 17.60 -5.03
CA PRO A 660 7.81 18.42 -5.36
C PRO A 660 7.85 18.93 -6.80
N ASP A 661 7.42 18.15 -7.80
CA ASP A 661 7.37 18.55 -9.21
C ASP A 661 6.25 19.56 -9.55
N GLU A 662 5.29 19.74 -8.65
CA GLU A 662 4.21 20.75 -8.80
C GLU A 662 4.56 22.09 -8.11
N LEU A 663 5.64 22.12 -7.31
CA LEU A 663 6.14 23.37 -6.70
C LEU A 663 7.06 24.09 -7.69
N THR A 664 6.46 24.80 -8.64
CA THR A 664 7.21 25.65 -9.61
C THR A 664 7.72 26.93 -8.95
N VAL A 665 8.63 27.63 -9.65
CA VAL A 665 9.14 28.94 -9.20
C VAL A 665 8.02 29.95 -9.04
N GLU A 666 7.04 29.95 -9.94
CA GLU A 666 5.86 30.82 -9.90
C GLU A 666 5.01 30.52 -8.67
N ALA A 667 4.71 29.22 -8.43
CA ALA A 667 3.94 28.79 -7.25
C ALA A 667 4.67 29.18 -5.95
N ALA A 668 5.99 29.04 -5.90
CA ALA A 668 6.80 29.43 -4.74
C ALA A 668 6.77 30.95 -4.50
N LYS A 669 6.87 31.76 -5.58
CA LYS A 669 6.73 33.23 -5.50
C LYS A 669 5.33 33.65 -5.07
N GLU A 670 4.28 32.99 -5.57
CA GLU A 670 2.90 33.25 -5.11
C GLU A 670 2.74 32.94 -3.63
N LEU A 671 3.32 31.84 -3.12
CA LEU A 671 3.33 31.53 -1.70
C LEU A 671 4.02 32.61 -0.87
N LEU A 672 5.15 33.16 -1.34
CA LEU A 672 5.91 34.21 -0.65
C LEU A 672 5.16 35.54 -0.62
N VAL A 673 4.42 35.89 -1.67
CA VAL A 673 3.62 37.11 -1.77
C VAL A 673 2.27 36.99 -1.08
N SER A 674 1.74 35.74 -0.95
CA SER A 674 0.44 35.48 -0.36
C SER A 674 0.45 35.73 1.17
N PRO A 675 -0.60 36.38 1.73
CA PRO A 675 -0.74 36.58 3.17
C PRO A 675 -0.69 35.27 4.01
N ASN A 676 -0.90 34.13 3.38
CA ASN A 676 -0.87 32.81 4.01
C ASN A 676 0.52 32.37 4.53
N GLY A 677 1.59 33.04 4.15
CA GLY A 677 2.97 32.76 4.60
C GLY A 677 3.47 33.66 5.74
N GLN A 678 2.85 34.81 5.94
CA GLN A 678 3.21 35.74 7.03
C GLN A 678 2.29 35.53 8.23
N ASP A 679 2.87 35.67 9.44
CA ASP A 679 2.09 35.73 10.67
C ASP A 679 1.15 36.94 10.57
N ARG A 680 -0.16 36.73 10.56
CA ARG A 680 -1.12 37.80 10.62
C ARG A 680 -1.26 38.23 12.09
N GLU A 681 -0.71 39.36 12.42
CA GLU A 681 -0.89 39.95 13.74
C GLU A 681 -2.33 40.42 13.91
N LEU A 682 -3.01 39.91 14.94
CA LEU A 682 -4.42 40.23 15.24
C LEU A 682 -4.57 41.35 16.27
N GLY A 683 -3.52 41.58 17.06
CA GLY A 683 -3.46 42.55 18.15
C GLY A 683 -2.88 41.99 19.43
N LEU A 684 -3.02 42.71 20.54
CA LEU A 684 -2.50 42.30 21.85
C LEU A 684 -3.61 41.65 22.70
N ASP A 685 -3.27 40.60 23.42
CA ASP A 685 -4.16 40.04 24.45
C ASP A 685 -4.36 41.07 25.57
N PRO A 686 -5.61 41.44 25.92
CA PRO A 686 -5.89 42.44 26.94
C PRO A 686 -5.38 42.08 28.35
N HIS A 687 -5.14 40.81 28.64
CA HIS A 687 -4.73 40.29 29.94
C HIS A 687 -3.22 40.07 30.03
N SER A 688 -2.60 39.48 29.00
CA SER A 688 -1.16 39.19 29.02
C SER A 688 -0.31 40.23 28.32
N HIS A 689 -0.94 41.18 27.60
CA HIS A 689 -0.30 42.15 26.70
C HIS A 689 0.63 41.56 25.65
N ARG A 690 0.50 40.27 25.34
CA ARG A 690 1.28 39.57 24.35
C ARG A 690 0.64 39.68 22.97
N PRO A 691 1.44 39.75 21.90
CA PRO A 691 0.91 39.72 20.54
C PRO A 691 0.22 38.37 20.25
N ILE A 692 -0.96 38.44 19.65
CA ILE A 692 -1.70 37.28 19.14
C ILE A 692 -1.56 37.28 17.63
N VAL A 693 -1.10 36.15 17.09
CA VAL A 693 -0.93 35.95 15.63
C VAL A 693 -1.72 34.75 15.13
N ALA A 694 -2.26 34.90 13.94
CA ALA A 694 -2.86 33.79 13.18
C ALA A 694 -1.83 33.23 12.19
N ARG A 695 -1.68 31.92 12.18
CA ARG A 695 -0.69 31.19 11.36
C ARG A 695 -1.30 29.98 10.68
N ASN A 696 -0.72 29.59 9.57
CA ASN A 696 -0.99 28.26 8.98
C ASN A 696 -0.01 27.25 9.55
N GLY A 697 -0.49 26.11 10.04
CA GLY A 697 0.32 25.06 10.66
C GLY A 697 0.05 23.68 10.05
N ARG A 698 0.90 22.72 10.38
CA ARG A 698 0.82 21.32 9.92
C ARG A 698 -0.57 20.67 10.08
N PHE A 699 -1.37 21.14 11.02
CA PHE A 699 -2.72 20.61 11.30
C PHE A 699 -3.83 21.58 10.89
N GLY A 700 -3.52 22.55 10.02
CA GLY A 700 -4.41 23.62 9.59
C GLY A 700 -4.15 24.95 10.32
N PRO A 701 -4.90 26.01 9.98
CA PRO A 701 -4.72 27.33 10.56
C PRO A 701 -5.00 27.34 12.07
N TYR A 702 -4.21 28.13 12.81
CA TYR A 702 -4.29 28.28 14.27
C TYR A 702 -3.91 29.67 14.74
N VAL A 703 -4.33 30.00 15.93
CA VAL A 703 -3.88 31.22 16.64
C VAL A 703 -2.89 30.86 17.73
N THR A 704 -1.93 31.74 17.97
CA THR A 704 -0.93 31.58 19.04
C THR A 704 -0.51 32.92 19.63
N GLU A 705 -0.09 32.89 20.91
CA GLU A 705 0.65 33.98 21.52
C GLU A 705 2.09 33.98 21.03
N VAL A 706 2.67 35.16 20.88
CA VAL A 706 4.11 35.32 20.67
C VAL A 706 4.75 35.59 22.04
N LEU A 707 5.74 34.75 22.40
CA LEU A 707 6.51 34.91 23.62
C LEU A 707 7.86 35.57 23.27
N ASP A 708 8.29 36.55 24.04
CA ASP A 708 9.63 37.13 23.94
C ASP A 708 10.68 36.08 24.35
N ASP A 709 11.92 36.20 23.87
CA ASP A 709 13.01 35.26 24.11
C ASP A 709 13.29 35.02 25.61
N ASP A 710 13.09 36.06 26.44
CA ASP A 710 13.23 35.95 27.89
C ASP A 710 12.06 35.20 28.56
N GLU A 711 10.85 35.29 28.03
CA GLU A 711 9.65 34.59 28.50
C GLU A 711 9.56 33.12 27.96
N ALA A 712 10.22 32.85 26.87
CA ALA A 712 10.24 31.50 26.27
C ALA A 712 10.98 30.48 27.12
N THR A 713 11.60 30.86 28.25
CA THR A 713 12.40 29.98 29.10
C THR A 713 12.14 30.21 30.58
N GLU A 714 11.57 29.28 31.27
CA GLU A 714 11.34 29.25 32.73
C GLU A 714 12.44 28.42 33.41
N ILE A 715 13.00 28.96 34.51
CA ILE A 715 13.95 28.23 35.35
C ILE A 715 13.14 27.51 36.44
N VAL A 716 13.00 26.19 36.30
CA VAL A 716 12.31 25.35 37.30
C VAL A 716 13.34 24.76 38.26
N GLU A 717 13.22 25.06 39.56
CA GLU A 717 13.97 24.39 40.61
C GLU A 717 13.28 23.06 40.98
N THR A 718 13.93 21.96 40.75
CA THR A 718 13.48 20.64 41.19
C THR A 718 14.39 20.12 42.28
N THR A 719 13.81 19.64 43.37
CA THR A 719 14.58 18.94 44.43
C THR A 719 14.65 17.47 44.08
N THR A 720 15.86 16.96 43.91
CA THR A 720 16.11 15.53 43.68
C THR A 720 15.77 14.71 44.93
N LYS A 721 15.56 13.40 44.79
CA LYS A 721 15.32 12.46 45.92
C LYS A 721 16.39 12.50 46.98
N ASP A 722 17.58 13.04 46.66
CA ASP A 722 18.72 13.21 47.57
C ASP A 722 18.82 14.62 48.17
N GLY A 723 17.75 15.43 48.06
CA GLY A 723 17.66 16.75 48.68
C GLY A 723 18.47 17.86 47.98
N LYS A 724 19.07 17.61 46.79
CA LYS A 724 19.83 18.63 46.07
C LYS A 724 18.89 19.43 45.15
N LYS A 725 18.94 20.75 45.21
CA LYS A 725 18.23 21.63 44.26
C LYS A 725 18.94 21.66 42.94
N ARG A 726 18.19 21.28 41.84
CA ARG A 726 18.66 21.35 40.46
C ARG A 726 17.86 22.40 39.71
N ARG A 727 18.51 23.38 39.13
CA ARG A 727 17.89 24.37 38.23
C ARG A 727 17.93 23.83 36.80
N THR A 728 16.76 23.64 36.21
CA THR A 728 16.60 23.21 34.80
C THR A 728 15.84 24.27 34.03
N LYS A 729 16.38 24.71 32.89
CA LYS A 729 15.68 25.58 31.96
C LYS A 729 14.55 24.78 31.29
N ARG A 730 13.30 25.18 31.48
CA ARG A 730 12.13 24.61 30.81
C ARG A 730 11.59 25.60 29.79
N LYS A 731 11.36 25.16 28.53
CA LYS A 731 10.68 26.02 27.55
C LYS A 731 9.22 26.18 27.91
N VAL A 732 8.79 27.44 28.02
CA VAL A 732 7.37 27.80 28.15
C VAL A 732 6.70 27.60 26.77
N LYS A 733 5.55 26.89 26.75
CA LYS A 733 4.77 26.75 25.52
C LYS A 733 3.76 27.92 25.44
N PRO A 734 3.73 28.65 24.32
CA PRO A 734 2.70 29.64 24.10
C PRO A 734 1.31 28.97 24.06
N ARG A 735 0.27 29.72 24.44
CA ARG A 735 -1.12 29.28 24.21
C ARG A 735 -1.36 29.20 22.71
N THR A 736 -1.94 28.07 22.25
CA THR A 736 -2.25 27.84 20.83
C THR A 736 -3.62 27.18 20.70
N ALA A 737 -4.40 27.58 19.69
CA ALA A 737 -5.68 26.94 19.39
C ALA A 737 -5.92 26.84 17.88
N SER A 738 -6.37 25.69 17.43
CA SER A 738 -6.75 25.48 16.01
C SER A 738 -8.05 26.21 15.69
N PHE A 739 -8.17 26.67 14.46
CA PHE A 739 -9.39 27.27 13.94
C PHE A 739 -10.55 26.30 13.92
N PHE A 740 -11.74 26.83 14.00
CA PHE A 740 -12.95 26.10 13.63
C PHE A 740 -13.04 25.98 12.10
N ARG A 741 -13.83 25.03 11.62
CA ARG A 741 -14.01 24.83 10.18
C ARG A 741 -14.68 26.00 9.47
N SER A 742 -15.45 26.80 10.21
CA SER A 742 -16.12 27.99 9.75
C SER A 742 -15.19 29.23 9.63
N MET A 743 -13.95 29.17 10.13
CA MET A 743 -13.01 30.28 10.19
C MET A 743 -11.95 30.20 9.12
N SER A 744 -11.49 31.35 8.62
CA SER A 744 -10.36 31.46 7.70
C SER A 744 -9.27 32.39 8.25
N LEU A 745 -8.04 32.21 7.77
CA LEU A 745 -6.89 33.08 8.15
C LEU A 745 -7.10 34.54 7.81
N GLU A 746 -7.85 34.78 6.75
CA GLU A 746 -8.09 36.13 6.19
C GLU A 746 -9.10 36.93 7.02
N THR A 747 -10.09 36.25 7.62
CA THR A 747 -11.24 36.88 8.26
C THR A 747 -11.23 36.85 9.79
N VAL A 748 -10.40 35.96 10.40
CA VAL A 748 -10.37 35.80 11.87
C VAL A 748 -10.05 37.13 12.59
N THR A 749 -10.81 37.44 13.60
CA THR A 749 -10.64 38.65 14.43
C THR A 749 -9.90 38.36 15.73
N LEU A 750 -9.40 39.38 16.40
CA LEU A 750 -8.76 39.27 17.73
C LEU A 750 -9.71 38.65 18.76
N ASP A 751 -10.97 39.04 18.77
CA ASP A 751 -11.98 38.53 19.70
C ASP A 751 -12.25 37.02 19.49
N GLU A 752 -12.29 36.59 18.25
CA GLU A 752 -12.42 35.15 17.91
C GLU A 752 -11.16 34.36 18.29
N ALA A 753 -9.98 34.92 18.07
CA ALA A 753 -8.72 34.34 18.47
C ALA A 753 -8.61 34.17 20.00
N LEU A 754 -9.01 35.20 20.77
CA LEU A 754 -9.03 35.11 22.22
C LEU A 754 -10.03 34.08 22.75
N LYS A 755 -11.22 33.95 22.10
CA LYS A 755 -12.18 32.88 22.40
C LYS A 755 -11.57 31.49 22.14
N LEU A 756 -10.88 31.30 21.02
CA LEU A 756 -10.20 30.04 20.73
C LEU A 756 -9.11 29.73 21.76
N LEU A 757 -8.29 30.74 22.14
CA LEU A 757 -7.21 30.60 23.13
C LEU A 757 -7.72 30.35 24.56
N SER A 758 -9.02 30.59 24.83
CA SER A 758 -9.66 30.24 26.11
C SER A 758 -9.98 28.73 26.25
N LEU A 759 -9.82 27.96 25.18
CA LEU A 759 -10.03 26.52 25.19
C LEU A 759 -8.79 25.75 25.71
N PRO A 760 -8.95 24.67 26.49
CA PRO A 760 -10.21 24.03 26.89
C PRO A 760 -10.97 24.84 27.97
N ARG A 761 -12.28 25.07 27.78
CA ARG A 761 -13.14 25.76 28.74
C ARG A 761 -13.65 24.75 29.77
N VAL A 762 -13.50 25.09 31.05
CA VAL A 762 -14.12 24.31 32.13
C VAL A 762 -15.61 24.61 32.14
N VAL A 763 -16.44 23.62 31.91
CA VAL A 763 -17.90 23.71 31.95
C VAL A 763 -18.41 23.64 33.40
N GLY A 764 -17.78 22.83 34.22
CA GLY A 764 -18.08 22.65 35.64
C GLY A 764 -17.57 21.32 36.16
N THR A 765 -17.90 21.01 37.41
CA THR A 765 -17.55 19.78 38.09
C THR A 765 -18.81 18.93 38.24
N ALA A 766 -18.81 17.70 37.71
CA ALA A 766 -19.91 16.76 37.83
C ALA A 766 -20.11 16.27 39.29
N ALA A 767 -21.26 15.66 39.56
CA ALA A 767 -21.61 15.16 40.93
C ALA A 767 -20.60 14.12 41.48
N ASP A 768 -19.82 13.45 40.62
CA ASP A 768 -18.76 12.51 40.99
C ASP A 768 -17.38 13.17 41.24
N GLY A 769 -17.31 14.50 41.28
CA GLY A 769 -16.08 15.26 41.48
C GLY A 769 -15.20 15.39 40.25
N THR A 770 -15.60 14.85 39.07
CA THR A 770 -14.82 14.93 37.84
C THR A 770 -15.13 16.22 37.10
N GLU A 771 -14.09 16.95 36.70
CA GLU A 771 -14.20 18.14 35.86
C GLU A 771 -14.67 17.80 34.46
N ILE A 772 -15.62 18.58 33.92
CA ILE A 772 -16.09 18.51 32.56
C ILE A 772 -15.52 19.72 31.79
N THR A 773 -14.81 19.46 30.68
CA THR A 773 -14.26 20.51 29.82
C THR A 773 -14.84 20.43 28.41
N ALA A 774 -15.06 21.59 27.78
CA ALA A 774 -15.41 21.73 26.38
C ALA A 774 -14.16 22.04 25.57
N GLN A 775 -13.93 21.30 24.49
CA GLN A 775 -12.70 21.33 23.71
C GLN A 775 -12.99 21.23 22.21
N ASN A 776 -12.10 21.80 21.39
CA ASN A 776 -12.07 21.58 19.94
C ASN A 776 -11.03 20.50 19.62
N GLY A 777 -11.38 19.50 18.84
CA GLY A 777 -10.52 18.40 18.48
C GLY A 777 -10.54 18.06 16.97
N ARG A 778 -9.66 17.16 16.54
CA ARG A 778 -9.54 16.73 15.14
C ARG A 778 -10.87 16.34 14.47
N TYR A 779 -11.84 15.86 15.26
CA TYR A 779 -13.15 15.42 14.79
C TYR A 779 -14.27 16.43 15.05
N GLY A 780 -13.93 17.64 15.49
CA GLY A 780 -14.86 18.70 15.84
C GLY A 780 -15.01 18.94 17.35
N PRO A 781 -16.00 19.74 17.74
CA PRO A 781 -16.23 20.13 19.14
C PRO A 781 -16.69 18.93 20.01
N TYR A 782 -16.18 18.86 21.24
CA TYR A 782 -16.52 17.79 22.17
C TYR A 782 -16.38 18.17 23.64
N LEU A 783 -17.11 17.46 24.48
CA LEU A 783 -16.96 17.48 25.92
C LEU A 783 -16.03 16.35 26.37
N LYS A 784 -15.22 16.61 27.39
CA LYS A 784 -14.36 15.61 28.02
C LYS A 784 -14.62 15.56 29.53
N LYS A 785 -14.91 14.35 30.04
CA LYS A 785 -15.03 14.02 31.45
C LYS A 785 -14.11 12.85 31.78
N GLY A 786 -12.97 13.10 32.39
CA GLY A 786 -11.93 12.08 32.58
C GLY A 786 -11.47 11.45 31.26
N THR A 787 -11.75 10.15 31.04
CA THR A 787 -11.46 9.43 29.78
C THR A 787 -12.64 9.35 28.81
N ASP A 788 -13.85 9.79 29.24
CA ASP A 788 -15.03 9.80 28.37
C ASP A 788 -15.14 11.11 27.58
N SER A 789 -15.31 10.99 26.26
CA SER A 789 -15.51 12.13 25.36
C SER A 789 -16.85 12.01 24.63
N ARG A 790 -17.57 13.15 24.51
CA ARG A 790 -18.86 13.26 23.83
C ARG A 790 -18.83 14.40 22.84
N SER A 791 -19.21 14.16 21.59
CA SER A 791 -19.28 15.20 20.55
C SER A 791 -20.40 16.20 20.85
N LEU A 792 -20.15 17.47 20.55
CA LEU A 792 -21.14 18.53 20.53
C LEU A 792 -21.74 18.69 19.14
N GLY A 793 -22.90 19.30 19.02
CA GLY A 793 -23.65 19.46 17.77
C GLY A 793 -23.12 20.56 16.88
N SER A 794 -22.58 21.63 17.47
CA SER A 794 -22.05 22.80 16.76
C SER A 794 -20.81 23.38 17.46
N GLU A 795 -20.05 24.23 16.74
CA GLU A 795 -18.88 24.92 17.25
C GLU A 795 -19.25 25.96 18.31
N ASP A 796 -20.40 26.58 18.18
CA ASP A 796 -20.90 27.60 19.14
C ASP A 796 -21.29 26.98 20.49
N GLU A 797 -21.70 25.72 20.50
CA GLU A 797 -22.01 25.01 21.73
C GLU A 797 -20.82 24.89 22.70
N ILE A 798 -19.57 24.90 22.19
CA ILE A 798 -18.35 24.87 23.05
C ILE A 798 -18.38 26.03 24.08
N PHE A 799 -18.84 27.20 23.68
CA PHE A 799 -18.82 28.38 24.51
C PHE A 799 -20.11 28.57 25.31
N SER A 800 -21.23 28.02 24.84
CA SER A 800 -22.56 28.23 25.44
C SER A 800 -23.05 27.10 26.34
N ILE A 801 -22.51 25.87 26.21
CA ILE A 801 -23.00 24.72 26.96
C ILE A 801 -22.86 24.91 28.48
N THR A 802 -23.94 24.63 29.20
CA THR A 802 -23.99 24.65 30.67
C THR A 802 -23.64 23.30 31.29
N LEU A 803 -23.34 23.28 32.58
CA LEU A 803 -23.05 22.02 33.30
C LEU A 803 -24.22 21.06 33.24
N GLU A 804 -25.45 21.55 33.42
CA GLU A 804 -26.66 20.74 33.38
C GLU A 804 -26.86 20.07 32.00
N GLN A 805 -26.65 20.82 30.92
CA GLN A 805 -26.70 20.30 29.55
C GLN A 805 -25.60 19.26 29.28
N ALA A 806 -24.40 19.51 29.81
CA ALA A 806 -23.29 18.56 29.67
C ALA A 806 -23.57 17.25 30.43
N GLU A 807 -24.12 17.33 31.65
CA GLU A 807 -24.50 16.14 32.41
C GLU A 807 -25.64 15.37 31.71
N ALA A 808 -26.61 16.04 31.10
CA ALA A 808 -27.66 15.42 30.31
C ALA A 808 -27.08 14.64 29.10
N ILE A 809 -26.04 15.16 28.44
CA ILE A 809 -25.32 14.45 27.38
C ILE A 809 -24.60 13.21 27.91
N TYR A 810 -23.96 13.29 29.09
CA TYR A 810 -23.30 12.14 29.69
C TYR A 810 -24.28 11.09 30.24
N ALA A 811 -25.49 11.47 30.64
CA ALA A 811 -26.55 10.55 31.04
C ALA A 811 -27.07 9.66 29.90
N GLN A 812 -26.90 10.06 28.65
CA GLN A 812 -27.25 9.26 27.48
C GLN A 812 -26.22 8.15 27.24
N PRO A 813 -26.65 6.95 26.78
CA PRO A 813 -25.72 5.88 26.42
C PRO A 813 -24.78 6.33 25.29
N LYS A 814 -23.46 6.03 25.44
CA LYS A 814 -22.45 6.38 24.44
C LYS A 814 -22.77 5.72 23.10
N GLN A 815 -23.15 6.49 22.10
CA GLN A 815 -23.37 6.00 20.74
C GLN A 815 -22.01 5.65 20.12
N ARG A 816 -21.72 4.36 19.93
CA ARG A 816 -20.56 3.89 19.17
C ARG A 816 -20.91 3.88 17.67
N GLY A 817 -20.38 4.85 16.96
CA GLY A 817 -20.23 4.79 15.50
C GLY A 817 -21.51 4.94 14.68
N ARG A 818 -21.88 6.22 14.43
CA ARG A 818 -22.34 6.78 13.15
C ARG A 818 -22.28 8.29 13.34
N ALA A 819 -21.54 8.97 12.45
CA ALA A 819 -21.61 10.42 12.37
C ALA A 819 -23.10 10.82 12.24
N ALA A 820 -23.53 11.83 12.98
CA ALA A 820 -24.85 12.43 12.80
C ALA A 820 -25.02 12.74 11.31
N ALA A 821 -26.20 12.44 10.76
CA ALA A 821 -26.48 12.75 9.37
C ALA A 821 -26.26 14.24 9.16
N LYS A 822 -25.36 14.59 8.23
CA LYS A 822 -25.15 16.00 7.83
C LYS A 822 -26.49 16.60 7.46
N PRO A 823 -26.78 17.86 7.82
CA PRO A 823 -28.00 18.54 7.35
C PRO A 823 -28.02 18.48 5.81
N PRO A 824 -29.23 18.47 5.20
CA PRO A 824 -29.34 18.48 3.75
C PRO A 824 -28.69 19.75 3.19
N LEU A 825 -28.00 19.63 2.07
CA LEU A 825 -27.39 20.74 1.35
C LEU A 825 -28.48 21.68 0.79
N ARG A 826 -29.65 21.10 0.42
CA ARG A 826 -30.80 21.82 -0.11
C ARG A 826 -32.05 20.98 0.05
N GLU A 827 -33.20 21.65 0.27
CA GLU A 827 -34.55 21.05 0.27
C GLU A 827 -35.28 21.44 -1.01
N LEU A 828 -35.90 20.45 -1.71
CA LEU A 828 -36.49 20.64 -3.04
C LEU A 828 -38.01 20.36 -3.07
N GLY A 829 -38.70 20.42 -1.91
CA GLY A 829 -40.14 20.15 -1.82
C GLY A 829 -40.48 18.66 -1.65
N GLU A 830 -41.70 18.27 -1.92
CA GLU A 830 -42.18 16.89 -1.75
C GLU A 830 -42.19 16.13 -3.08
N ASP A 831 -41.81 14.85 -3.02
CA ASP A 831 -41.89 13.92 -4.16
C ASP A 831 -43.35 13.44 -4.37
N PRO A 832 -44.03 13.75 -5.51
CA PRO A 832 -45.39 13.33 -5.76
C PRO A 832 -45.61 11.81 -5.75
N ALA A 833 -44.54 11.03 -6.00
CA ALA A 833 -44.63 9.58 -6.06
C ALA A 833 -44.48 8.91 -4.68
N SER A 834 -43.77 9.49 -3.72
CA SER A 834 -43.59 8.93 -2.39
C SER A 834 -44.24 9.73 -1.27
N GLY A 835 -44.72 10.96 -1.52
CA GLY A 835 -45.29 11.88 -0.51
C GLY A 835 -44.29 12.32 0.56
N ARG A 836 -42.98 12.34 0.24
CA ARG A 836 -41.91 12.63 1.18
C ARG A 836 -41.02 13.78 0.69
N PRO A 837 -40.37 14.52 1.60
CA PRO A 837 -39.48 15.61 1.22
C PRO A 837 -38.29 15.11 0.43
N ILE A 838 -38.01 15.77 -0.69
CA ILE A 838 -36.80 15.58 -1.50
C ILE A 838 -35.75 16.51 -0.96
N VAL A 839 -34.60 15.95 -0.61
CA VAL A 839 -33.44 16.72 -0.13
C VAL A 839 -32.18 16.33 -0.90
N VAL A 840 -31.31 17.31 -1.13
CA VAL A 840 -29.95 17.09 -1.65
C VAL A 840 -29.00 16.89 -0.46
N LYS A 841 -28.22 15.82 -0.49
CA LYS A 841 -27.23 15.48 0.55
C LYS A 841 -25.86 15.24 -0.06
N ASP A 842 -24.83 15.57 0.71
CA ASP A 842 -23.45 15.22 0.38
C ASP A 842 -23.19 13.74 0.71
N GLY A 843 -22.70 12.96 -0.26
CA GLY A 843 -22.43 11.54 -0.13
C GLY A 843 -20.98 11.18 -0.48
N ARG A 844 -20.56 9.98 -0.10
CA ARG A 844 -19.22 9.45 -0.36
C ARG A 844 -18.84 9.46 -1.87
N PHE A 845 -19.84 9.45 -2.75
CA PHE A 845 -19.67 9.41 -4.20
C PHE A 845 -20.16 10.70 -4.89
N GLY A 846 -20.22 11.82 -4.15
CA GLY A 846 -20.71 13.11 -4.60
C GLY A 846 -22.14 13.40 -4.13
N PRO A 847 -22.64 14.64 -4.42
CA PRO A 847 -23.99 15.05 -4.05
C PRO A 847 -25.06 14.13 -4.65
N TYR A 848 -26.14 13.90 -3.89
CA TYR A 848 -27.26 13.05 -4.33
C TYR A 848 -28.59 13.56 -3.82
N VAL A 849 -29.64 13.35 -4.58
CA VAL A 849 -31.01 13.59 -4.16
C VAL A 849 -31.61 12.36 -3.49
N THR A 850 -32.44 12.57 -2.45
CA THR A 850 -33.10 11.48 -1.74
C THR A 850 -34.46 11.91 -1.20
N ASP A 851 -35.42 10.97 -1.25
CA ASP A 851 -36.73 11.03 -0.58
C ASP A 851 -36.74 10.26 0.76
N GLY A 852 -35.56 9.87 1.25
CA GLY A 852 -35.36 9.02 2.45
C GLY A 852 -35.49 7.52 2.19
N GLN A 853 -35.98 7.09 1.01
CA GLN A 853 -36.02 5.68 0.58
C GLN A 853 -35.13 5.40 -0.64
N THR A 854 -35.17 6.28 -1.62
CA THR A 854 -34.44 6.18 -2.88
C THR A 854 -33.37 7.25 -2.90
N ASN A 855 -32.15 6.88 -3.30
CA ASN A 855 -31.01 7.79 -3.43
C ASN A 855 -30.56 7.79 -4.90
N ALA A 856 -30.48 8.96 -5.53
CA ALA A 856 -29.99 9.14 -6.88
C ALA A 856 -28.87 10.18 -6.91
N THR A 857 -27.67 9.79 -7.34
CA THR A 857 -26.53 10.70 -7.46
C THR A 857 -26.76 11.72 -8.55
N LEU A 858 -26.39 12.98 -8.34
CA LEU A 858 -26.42 14.03 -9.35
C LEU A 858 -25.50 13.65 -10.52
N ARG A 859 -25.92 13.96 -11.75
CA ARG A 859 -25.09 13.72 -12.95
C ARG A 859 -24.10 14.88 -13.12
N LYS A 860 -23.16 14.72 -14.05
CA LYS A 860 -22.11 15.73 -14.33
C LYS A 860 -22.68 17.12 -14.69
N ASP A 861 -23.87 17.13 -15.26
CA ASP A 861 -24.56 18.35 -15.73
C ASP A 861 -25.52 18.93 -14.68
N ASP A 862 -25.67 18.28 -13.51
CA ASP A 862 -26.52 18.71 -12.41
C ASP A 862 -25.66 19.35 -11.30
N SER A 863 -25.89 20.62 -10.93
CA SER A 863 -25.25 21.25 -9.78
C SER A 863 -26.18 21.27 -8.56
N VAL A 864 -25.62 21.33 -7.35
CA VAL A 864 -26.42 21.43 -6.10
C VAL A 864 -27.20 22.73 -6.05
N GLU A 865 -26.68 23.79 -6.68
CA GLU A 865 -27.24 25.13 -6.66
C GLU A 865 -28.37 25.30 -7.64
N ASP A 866 -28.34 24.62 -8.80
CA ASP A 866 -29.27 24.83 -9.90
C ASP A 866 -30.34 23.74 -10.07
N ILE A 867 -30.20 22.59 -9.38
CA ILE A 867 -31.11 21.46 -9.51
C ILE A 867 -32.54 21.87 -9.14
N THR A 868 -33.47 21.63 -10.06
CA THR A 868 -34.89 21.92 -9.83
C THR A 868 -35.61 20.73 -9.17
N PRO A 869 -36.77 20.98 -8.49
CA PRO A 869 -37.60 19.90 -7.93
C PRO A 869 -37.98 18.85 -8.97
N GLU A 870 -38.35 19.29 -10.19
CA GLU A 870 -38.76 18.41 -11.29
C GLU A 870 -37.59 17.50 -11.71
N ARG A 871 -36.38 18.05 -11.83
CA ARG A 871 -35.19 17.29 -12.17
C ARG A 871 -34.85 16.27 -11.09
N ALA A 872 -34.97 16.62 -9.83
CA ALA A 872 -34.77 15.73 -8.70
C ALA A 872 -35.76 14.55 -8.70
N GLN A 873 -37.04 14.84 -9.00
CA GLN A 873 -38.10 13.82 -9.15
C GLN A 873 -37.79 12.85 -10.31
N GLU A 874 -37.32 13.36 -11.44
CA GLU A 874 -36.91 12.58 -12.61
C GLU A 874 -35.75 11.62 -12.25
N LEU A 875 -34.72 12.10 -11.57
CA LEU A 875 -33.58 11.27 -11.11
C LEU A 875 -34.04 10.18 -10.14
N LEU A 876 -34.93 10.47 -9.21
CA LEU A 876 -35.51 9.51 -8.30
C LEU A 876 -36.39 8.48 -9.02
N ALA A 877 -37.20 8.90 -10.00
CA ALA A 877 -38.02 8.02 -10.80
C ALA A 877 -37.20 7.05 -11.64
N GLU A 878 -36.15 7.53 -12.32
CA GLU A 878 -35.22 6.66 -13.05
C GLU A 878 -34.55 5.64 -12.15
N LYS A 879 -34.17 6.06 -10.93
CA LYS A 879 -33.54 5.13 -9.98
C LYS A 879 -34.52 4.07 -9.48
N ARG A 880 -35.77 4.40 -9.28
CA ARG A 880 -36.85 3.45 -8.93
C ARG A 880 -37.11 2.46 -10.06
N ALA A 881 -37.13 2.94 -11.32
CA ALA A 881 -37.35 2.10 -12.50
C ALA A 881 -36.25 1.07 -12.72
N LYS A 882 -35.00 1.37 -12.32
CA LYS A 882 -33.85 0.44 -12.36
C LYS A 882 -33.87 -0.64 -11.27
N GLY A 883 -34.87 -0.63 -10.37
CA GLY A 883 -35.04 -1.59 -9.29
C GLY A 883 -34.02 -1.47 -8.14
N PRO A 884 -34.34 -2.02 -6.95
CA PRO A 884 -33.42 -1.99 -5.82
C PRO A 884 -32.21 -2.87 -6.11
N ALA A 885 -31.02 -2.31 -5.96
CA ALA A 885 -29.80 -3.10 -5.90
C ALA A 885 -29.96 -4.19 -4.82
N LYS A 886 -29.73 -5.46 -5.16
CA LYS A 886 -29.85 -6.60 -4.24
C LYS A 886 -29.06 -6.30 -2.96
N LYS A 887 -29.75 -6.04 -1.86
CA LYS A 887 -29.15 -5.91 -0.53
C LYS A 887 -28.71 -7.29 -0.06
N SER A 888 -27.43 -7.46 0.20
CA SER A 888 -26.93 -8.60 0.98
C SER A 888 -27.57 -8.58 2.38
N PRO A 889 -27.96 -9.75 2.93
CA PRO A 889 -28.66 -9.80 4.20
C PRO A 889 -27.71 -9.44 5.36
N THR A 890 -28.01 -8.36 6.05
CA THR A 890 -27.34 -7.97 7.30
C THR A 890 -27.74 -8.95 8.39
N LYS A 891 -26.82 -9.79 8.82
CA LYS A 891 -26.97 -10.64 10.01
C LYS A 891 -27.14 -9.77 11.28
N LYS A 892 -28.31 -9.88 11.93
CA LYS A 892 -28.55 -9.36 13.28
C LYS A 892 -27.56 -10.02 14.27
N LYS A 893 -26.70 -9.21 14.89
CA LYS A 893 -25.92 -9.63 16.04
C LYS A 893 -26.85 -9.77 17.25
N THR A 894 -27.05 -10.98 17.70
CA THR A 894 -27.66 -11.30 19.02
C THR A 894 -26.70 -10.86 20.11
N THR A 895 -27.15 -9.95 20.91
CA THR A 895 -26.51 -9.50 22.17
C THR A 895 -26.51 -10.63 23.20
N ARG A 896 -25.32 -11.06 23.57
CA ARG A 896 -25.11 -12.02 24.68
C ARG A 896 -25.24 -11.25 26.01
N LYS A 897 -26.36 -11.41 26.66
CA LYS A 897 -26.58 -11.00 28.07
C LYS A 897 -25.74 -11.89 28.98
N THR A 898 -24.86 -11.26 29.71
CA THR A 898 -24.21 -11.84 30.89
C THR A 898 -25.23 -11.95 32.00
N THR A 899 -25.57 -13.16 32.39
CA THR A 899 -26.40 -13.39 33.58
C THR A 899 -25.57 -14.05 34.68
N THR A 900 -25.55 -13.40 35.79
CA THR A 900 -25.00 -13.80 37.08
C THR A 900 -25.66 -15.09 37.58
N ARG A 901 -24.83 -15.98 38.07
CA ARG A 901 -25.15 -17.30 38.61
C ARG A 901 -25.84 -17.16 39.97
N THR A 902 -27.09 -17.62 40.08
CA THR A 902 -27.69 -18.02 41.39
C THR A 902 -28.23 -19.43 41.25
N THR A 903 -27.69 -20.27 42.09
CA THR A 903 -28.05 -21.69 42.32
C THR A 903 -29.43 -21.82 42.95
N THR A 904 -30.32 -22.62 42.39
CA THR A 904 -31.31 -23.39 43.20
C THR A 904 -31.78 -24.64 42.41
N THR A 905 -31.87 -25.70 43.16
CA THR A 905 -32.13 -27.11 42.86
C THR A 905 -33.62 -27.44 42.63
N LYS A 906 -33.83 -28.57 41.86
CA LYS A 906 -34.97 -29.53 41.86
C LYS A 906 -36.10 -29.25 40.84
N LYS A 907 -36.55 -30.15 40.06
CA LYS A 907 -36.94 -31.59 40.10
C LYS A 907 -37.57 -31.97 38.77
N THR A 908 -37.29 -33.17 38.33
CA THR A 908 -37.93 -34.11 37.40
C THR A 908 -39.42 -33.90 37.09
N THR A 909 -39.80 -34.08 35.80
CA THR A 909 -40.84 -35.04 35.38
C THR A 909 -40.74 -35.38 33.83
N LYS A 910 -40.98 -36.66 33.55
CA LYS A 910 -41.08 -37.36 32.26
C LYS A 910 -42.44 -37.09 31.59
N ALA A 911 -42.49 -37.14 30.24
CA ALA A 911 -43.51 -37.76 29.40
C ALA A 911 -43.11 -37.60 27.91
N THR A 912 -42.70 -38.62 27.27
CA THR A 912 -43.33 -39.67 26.41
C THR A 912 -44.05 -39.20 25.18
N SER A 913 -43.51 -39.65 23.98
CA SER A 913 -44.13 -40.23 22.78
C SER A 913 -44.90 -39.29 21.89
N LYS A 914 -44.71 -39.35 20.53
CA LYS A 914 -45.01 -40.48 19.63
C LYS A 914 -44.46 -40.19 18.21
N SER A 915 -43.98 -41.26 17.63
CA SER A 915 -43.61 -41.45 16.25
C SER A 915 -44.83 -41.50 15.32
N VAL A 916 -44.68 -41.05 14.09
CA VAL A 916 -45.47 -41.58 12.96
C VAL A 916 -44.54 -41.80 11.76
N LYS A 917 -44.42 -43.08 11.34
CA LYS A 917 -43.93 -43.56 10.06
C LYS A 917 -45.05 -43.47 9.01
N VAL A 918 -44.71 -43.16 7.77
CA VAL A 918 -45.37 -43.74 6.54
C VAL A 918 -44.33 -43.63 5.41
N THR A 919 -43.76 -44.65 4.99
CA THR A 919 -43.92 -45.75 4.01
C THR A 919 -43.63 -45.36 2.55
N LYS A 920 -42.75 -46.18 1.98
CA LYS A 920 -42.26 -46.36 0.63
C LYS A 920 -43.34 -46.47 -0.43
N ALA A 921 -43.01 -46.14 -1.66
CA ALA A 921 -43.39 -46.91 -2.82
C ALA A 921 -42.27 -46.92 -3.86
N ASN A 922 -41.85 -48.12 -4.20
CA ASN A 922 -40.99 -48.50 -5.32
C ASN A 922 -41.75 -48.44 -6.65
N ALA A 923 -41.05 -48.12 -7.74
CA ALA A 923 -41.32 -48.77 -9.03
C ALA A 923 -40.00 -48.94 -9.81
N LYS A 924 -39.68 -50.17 -10.07
CA LYS A 924 -38.70 -50.66 -11.05
C LYS A 924 -39.25 -50.56 -12.46
N THR A 925 -38.39 -50.46 -13.46
CA THR A 925 -38.22 -51.31 -14.67
C THR A 925 -37.28 -50.55 -15.62
N SER A 926 -36.19 -51.02 -16.03
CA SER A 926 -35.61 -52.15 -16.74
C SER A 926 -35.21 -51.77 -18.17
N SER A 927 -33.89 -52.01 -18.41
CA SER A 927 -33.22 -52.59 -19.59
C SER A 927 -33.29 -51.82 -20.94
N GLY A 928 -32.17 -51.60 -21.52
CA GLY A 928 -31.54 -52.41 -22.55
C GLY A 928 -31.05 -51.67 -23.75
N SER A 929 -29.81 -51.93 -24.02
CA SER A 929 -28.96 -51.87 -25.20
C SER A 929 -27.88 -50.81 -25.16
#